data_ad7980c8347eb8fb67c7c35ce0774782
#
_entry.id   ad7980c8347eb8fb67c7c35ce0774782
#
_cell.length_a   1.000
_cell.length_b   1.000
_cell.length_c   1.000
_cell.angle_alpha   90.00
_cell.angle_beta   90.00
_cell.angle_gamma   90.00
#
_symmetry.space_group_name_H-M   'P 1'
#
loop_
_entity.id
_entity.type
_entity.pdbx_description
1 polymer ?
#
loop_
_entity_poly.entity_id
_entity_poly.type
_entity_poly.pdbx_seq_one_letter_code
_entity_poly.pdbx_strand_id
1 'polypeptide(L)'
;MKLWLLSIIVLLIILISIFTYSFNILNPYNGIWSSAGNIYISNTTVILPKQVFTLEYPIKITITSNGVGIILAKDPYDLFFGEGYYQASQRLFEMEFFGLVASGNISKWVGELGLRSDLAMHLIGIPIYANLTLNYIKENYPQIYSYLQAFSEGVNAYIATLNSRNEPLCFKLLNVKPYYWSPYYTIAFAEFMAWSLTSGFTNELQSAMLYAEFNYSVASLLDPYYPYFTNGNITVMPGDGTVNGYNLTDQNISPSYLWSLNWYQSWATGITRSTLKSIIPLLNYSLNNISDPLFTFIDLGSNSWIITSNKSSNGYPMLANDPHLTLYFPSVWIPLDLIGGGYNVSGWALVGIPGILIGHTEYTAWGLTTPFGASSDAYVEILHGNDYFFNGKYIPMKAYSFELLGKNYTVYFTNNGPLVAKQGNLGISLYWVAGVKPMTTVIAEFLLDNSTNFSDLLRAAEFWDFPPQNIAMVGRHHAGIIDAGLYPLINETLPNGKHVLVIGSRGPLNGSSGKYEPVGFVPFKYLPQTIDPSRGYAFAPNQPTAWINYPYPFIGGYWVSNGRALDVYHYLSVLPSVSINDMMKLQSNVTDYWAFLLKPYLINALKGMNMNPIERSAYEYLLSWNSTFYVGEVGPTIYTYLISEMVNLSLNRLLFSHGIYFYTKQSDSYIPSLFLYIAEKDPTSFLVNGNFTLFVQESFSDEIKFLTSTLGNNVSNWTWGRVHFLMLYSPLGLKGLSLGPYAEWGDSFTLAAAYFPYVLKVPLPYVTVGPSLRFVADPALNMYYGVFPGGSTENILSPYSYVQLNNWLNFKYYNMNNLTIIATITLE
;
A
#
# COMPACT_ATOMS: atom_id res chain seq x y z
N MET A 1 -48.55 -41.11 -10.36
CA MET A 1 -49.32 -39.94 -9.93
C MET A 1 -48.76 -39.21 -8.69
N LYS A 2 -48.41 -39.90 -7.63
CA LYS A 2 -47.88 -39.28 -6.41
C LYS A 2 -46.52 -38.61 -6.57
N LEU A 3 -45.60 -39.19 -7.34
CA LEU A 3 -44.25 -38.62 -7.56
C LEU A 3 -44.33 -37.35 -8.41
N TRP A 4 -45.16 -37.29 -9.42
CA TRP A 4 -45.37 -36.13 -10.26
C TRP A 4 -45.98 -34.95 -9.52
N LEU A 5 -46.94 -35.25 -8.61
CA LEU A 5 -47.55 -34.22 -7.74
C LEU A 5 -46.49 -33.64 -6.78
N LEU A 6 -45.61 -34.48 -6.20
CA LEU A 6 -44.51 -34.04 -5.34
C LEU A 6 -43.52 -33.14 -6.07
N SER A 7 -43.17 -33.50 -7.30
CA SER A 7 -42.27 -32.65 -8.14
C SER A 7 -42.86 -31.30 -8.47
N ILE A 8 -44.18 -31.22 -8.73
CA ILE A 8 -44.87 -29.95 -8.96
C ILE A 8 -44.89 -29.10 -7.68
N ILE A 9 -45.14 -29.71 -6.52
CA ILE A 9 -45.15 -29.01 -5.23
C ILE A 9 -43.74 -28.46 -4.92
N VAL A 10 -42.72 -29.25 -5.12
CA VAL A 10 -41.31 -28.80 -4.93
C VAL A 10 -40.98 -27.66 -5.87
N LEU A 11 -41.36 -27.77 -7.17
CA LEU A 11 -41.13 -26.68 -8.15
C LEU A 11 -41.89 -25.42 -7.77
N LEU A 12 -43.15 -25.53 -7.30
CA LEU A 12 -43.94 -24.39 -6.82
C LEU A 12 -43.33 -23.74 -5.59
N ILE A 13 -42.82 -24.52 -4.64
CA ILE A 13 -42.12 -24.00 -3.45
C ILE A 13 -40.83 -23.25 -3.87
N ILE A 14 -40.07 -23.80 -4.81
CA ILE A 14 -38.86 -23.14 -5.33
C ILE A 14 -39.20 -21.83 -6.04
N LEU A 15 -40.24 -21.85 -6.90
CA LEU A 15 -40.71 -20.64 -7.61
C LEU A 15 -41.26 -19.58 -6.65
N ILE A 16 -42.02 -19.98 -5.64
CA ILE A 16 -42.53 -19.07 -4.59
C ILE A 16 -41.33 -18.49 -3.80
N SER A 17 -40.35 -19.30 -3.44
CA SER A 17 -39.16 -18.84 -2.71
C SER A 17 -38.33 -17.86 -3.55
N ILE A 18 -38.13 -18.16 -4.83
CA ILE A 18 -37.42 -17.24 -5.78
C ILE A 18 -38.23 -15.95 -5.94
N PHE A 19 -39.57 -16.05 -6.11
CA PHE A 19 -40.43 -14.88 -6.25
C PHE A 19 -40.41 -14.01 -4.98
N THR A 20 -40.53 -14.63 -3.81
CA THR A 20 -40.51 -13.92 -2.52
C THR A 20 -39.14 -13.24 -2.31
N TYR A 21 -38.06 -13.93 -2.59
CA TYR A 21 -36.68 -13.37 -2.52
C TYR A 21 -36.53 -12.21 -3.48
N SER A 22 -36.90 -12.40 -4.76
CA SER A 22 -36.81 -11.35 -5.78
C SER A 22 -37.70 -10.16 -5.46
N PHE A 23 -38.94 -10.39 -4.94
CA PHE A 23 -39.83 -9.34 -4.53
C PHE A 23 -39.26 -8.53 -3.36
N ASN A 24 -38.70 -9.19 -2.35
CA ASN A 24 -38.07 -8.49 -1.23
C ASN A 24 -36.85 -7.67 -1.64
N ILE A 25 -36.04 -8.20 -2.54
CA ILE A 25 -34.85 -7.48 -3.04
C ILE A 25 -35.23 -6.32 -3.96
N LEU A 26 -36.18 -6.54 -4.89
CA LEU A 26 -36.57 -5.55 -5.90
C LEU A 26 -37.69 -4.62 -5.46
N ASN A 27 -38.20 -4.78 -4.23
CA ASN A 27 -39.26 -3.94 -3.70
C ASN A 27 -38.83 -2.46 -3.66
N PRO A 28 -39.55 -1.52 -4.32
CA PRO A 28 -39.16 -0.11 -4.34
C PRO A 28 -39.24 0.59 -2.99
N TYR A 29 -39.96 0.01 -2.01
CA TYR A 29 -40.15 0.61 -0.68
C TYR A 29 -39.09 0.19 0.34
N ASN A 30 -38.54 -1.03 0.27
CA ASN A 30 -37.62 -1.58 1.24
C ASN A 30 -36.59 -2.56 0.64
N GLY A 31 -36.57 -2.74 -0.68
CA GLY A 31 -35.59 -3.51 -1.41
C GLY A 31 -34.32 -2.70 -1.71
N ILE A 32 -33.48 -3.23 -2.61
CA ILE A 32 -32.21 -2.58 -3.01
C ILE A 32 -32.39 -1.17 -3.57
N TRP A 33 -33.48 -0.93 -4.30
CA TRP A 33 -33.78 0.38 -4.91
C TRP A 33 -34.12 1.46 -3.88
N SER A 34 -34.59 1.10 -2.70
CA SER A 34 -34.88 2.07 -1.64
C SER A 34 -33.60 2.72 -1.09
N SER A 35 -32.44 2.05 -1.20
CA SER A 35 -31.16 2.59 -0.79
C SER A 35 -30.59 3.63 -1.76
N ALA A 36 -31.14 3.76 -2.97
CA ALA A 36 -30.68 4.71 -3.97
C ALA A 36 -31.07 6.17 -3.70
N GLY A 37 -32.08 6.39 -2.85
CA GLY A 37 -32.71 7.71 -2.67
C GLY A 37 -32.24 8.51 -1.45
N ASN A 38 -31.39 7.97 -0.59
CA ASN A 38 -31.11 8.59 0.73
C ASN A 38 -29.90 9.50 0.76
N ILE A 39 -29.42 9.97 -0.39
CA ILE A 39 -28.20 10.71 -0.42
C ILE A 39 -28.48 12.16 -0.79
N TYR A 40 -28.16 13.08 0.13
CA TYR A 40 -28.13 14.53 -0.09
C TYR A 40 -29.47 15.18 -0.43
N ILE A 41 -30.55 14.82 0.25
CA ILE A 41 -31.83 15.50 0.09
C ILE A 41 -31.96 16.53 1.20
N SER A 42 -31.56 17.79 0.88
CA SER A 42 -31.90 18.98 1.66
C SER A 42 -31.38 19.05 3.13
N ASN A 43 -31.51 20.20 3.73
CA ASN A 43 -31.16 20.41 5.14
C ASN A 43 -32.05 19.54 6.05
N THR A 44 -31.41 18.71 6.87
CA THR A 44 -32.10 17.74 7.75
C THR A 44 -31.58 17.93 9.17
N THR A 45 -32.48 18.00 10.15
CA THR A 45 -32.14 17.87 11.58
C THR A 45 -32.42 16.45 12.04
N VAL A 46 -31.42 15.81 12.64
CA VAL A 46 -31.53 14.48 13.24
C VAL A 46 -31.49 14.63 14.75
N ILE A 47 -32.62 14.30 15.38
CA ILE A 47 -32.72 14.30 16.84
C ILE A 47 -32.27 12.94 17.34
N LEU A 48 -31.14 12.91 18.05
CA LEU A 48 -30.58 11.72 18.63
C LEU A 48 -31.33 11.32 19.93
N PRO A 49 -31.43 10.01 20.23
CA PRO A 49 -32.03 9.54 21.47
C PRO A 49 -31.19 9.98 22.69
N LYS A 50 -31.58 11.02 23.39
CA LYS A 50 -30.84 11.62 24.53
C LYS A 50 -30.53 10.69 25.70
N GLN A 51 -31.19 9.55 25.78
CA GLN A 51 -30.92 8.51 26.78
C GLN A 51 -29.71 7.63 26.43
N VAL A 52 -29.25 7.69 25.17
CA VAL A 52 -28.17 6.83 24.64
C VAL A 52 -26.97 7.66 24.19
N PHE A 53 -27.19 8.80 23.55
CA PHE A 53 -26.18 9.70 23.03
C PHE A 53 -26.33 11.08 23.64
N THR A 54 -25.22 11.64 24.14
CA THR A 54 -25.21 12.98 24.74
C THR A 54 -24.22 13.86 23.99
N LEU A 55 -24.73 14.85 23.27
CA LEU A 55 -23.95 15.92 22.68
C LEU A 55 -23.91 17.11 23.63
N GLU A 56 -22.75 17.75 23.76
CA GLU A 56 -22.66 19.00 24.52
C GLU A 56 -23.25 20.16 23.74
N TYR A 57 -23.02 20.13 22.39
CA TYR A 57 -23.58 21.14 21.47
C TYR A 57 -24.06 20.46 20.18
N PRO A 58 -24.97 21.13 19.41
CA PRO A 58 -25.37 20.64 18.10
C PRO A 58 -24.18 20.58 17.14
N ILE A 59 -24.09 19.48 16.37
CA ILE A 59 -23.07 19.27 15.36
C ILE A 59 -23.65 19.58 13.99
N LYS A 60 -22.93 20.35 13.19
CA LYS A 60 -23.31 20.63 11.81
C LYS A 60 -22.41 19.89 10.84
N ILE A 61 -22.98 19.00 10.04
CA ILE A 61 -22.29 18.26 8.97
C ILE A 61 -22.75 18.84 7.63
N THR A 62 -21.85 19.36 6.85
CA THR A 62 -22.12 19.94 5.54
C THR A 62 -21.47 19.09 4.46
N ILE A 63 -22.20 18.83 3.37
CA ILE A 63 -21.73 18.00 2.28
C ILE A 63 -21.59 18.86 1.03
N THR A 64 -20.48 18.71 0.32
CA THR A 64 -20.16 19.52 -0.86
C THR A 64 -20.42 18.77 -2.17
N SER A 65 -20.49 19.49 -3.27
CA SER A 65 -20.67 18.93 -4.62
C SER A 65 -19.55 17.99 -5.04
N ASN A 66 -18.36 18.11 -4.46
CA ASN A 66 -17.21 17.22 -4.71
C ASN A 66 -17.17 16.01 -3.73
N GLY A 67 -18.19 15.90 -2.86
CA GLY A 67 -18.28 14.81 -1.89
C GLY A 67 -17.42 15.00 -0.64
N VAL A 68 -16.94 16.21 -0.34
CA VAL A 68 -16.24 16.49 0.92
C VAL A 68 -17.25 16.69 2.03
N GLY A 69 -17.04 16.04 3.17
CA GLY A 69 -17.80 16.24 4.40
C GLY A 69 -17.13 17.28 5.29
N ILE A 70 -17.84 18.35 5.64
CA ILE A 70 -17.35 19.39 6.54
C ILE A 70 -18.08 19.24 7.87
N ILE A 71 -17.36 18.85 8.91
CA ILE A 71 -17.87 18.65 10.26
C ILE A 71 -17.52 19.86 11.11
N LEU A 72 -18.53 20.52 11.66
CA LEU A 72 -18.42 21.72 12.52
C LEU A 72 -18.94 21.38 13.91
N ALA A 73 -18.09 21.43 14.92
CA ALA A 73 -18.45 21.21 16.32
C ALA A 73 -17.71 22.20 17.23
N LYS A 74 -18.17 22.38 18.48
CA LYS A 74 -17.56 23.32 19.42
C LYS A 74 -16.40 22.71 20.21
N ASP A 75 -16.47 21.42 20.49
CA ASP A 75 -15.44 20.70 21.25
C ASP A 75 -14.95 19.47 20.48
N PRO A 76 -13.78 18.90 20.86
CA PRO A 76 -13.20 17.77 20.13
C PRO A 76 -14.04 16.49 20.21
N TYR A 77 -14.74 16.25 21.32
CA TYR A 77 -15.57 15.06 21.46
C TYR A 77 -16.72 15.07 20.45
N ASP A 78 -17.48 16.18 20.41
CA ASP A 78 -18.57 16.35 19.43
C ASP A 78 -18.01 16.35 17.99
N LEU A 79 -16.79 16.87 17.76
CA LEU A 79 -16.16 16.85 16.44
C LEU A 79 -15.94 15.41 15.94
N PHE A 80 -15.30 14.57 16.73
CA PHE A 80 -15.06 13.16 16.34
C PHE A 80 -16.33 12.31 16.39
N PHE A 81 -17.30 12.65 17.23
CA PHE A 81 -18.65 12.07 17.14
C PHE A 81 -19.30 12.38 15.78
N GLY A 82 -19.27 13.64 15.36
CA GLY A 82 -19.79 14.08 14.06
C GLY A 82 -19.09 13.40 12.89
N GLU A 83 -17.78 13.22 12.99
CA GLU A 83 -17.00 12.48 12.00
C GLU A 83 -17.44 11.03 11.91
N GLY A 84 -17.56 10.32 13.04
CA GLY A 84 -18.05 8.93 13.08
C GLY A 84 -19.43 8.77 12.48
N TYR A 85 -20.35 9.70 12.81
CA TYR A 85 -21.68 9.73 12.21
C TYR A 85 -21.62 9.93 10.70
N TYR A 86 -20.81 10.88 10.22
CA TYR A 86 -20.66 11.16 8.80
C TYR A 86 -20.04 9.98 8.06
N GLN A 87 -18.91 9.45 8.53
CA GLN A 87 -18.26 8.30 7.88
C GLN A 87 -19.23 7.11 7.78
N ALA A 88 -19.96 6.78 8.85
CA ALA A 88 -20.97 5.73 8.84
C ALA A 88 -22.12 6.04 7.87
N SER A 89 -22.59 7.29 7.79
CA SER A 89 -23.66 7.66 6.86
C SER A 89 -23.28 7.48 5.40
N GLN A 90 -21.98 7.48 5.08
CA GLN A 90 -21.44 7.34 3.74
C GLN A 90 -20.88 5.94 3.44
N ARG A 91 -20.30 5.26 4.43
CA ARG A 91 -19.40 4.11 4.25
C ARG A 91 -19.60 2.99 5.29
N LEU A 92 -20.78 2.85 5.90
CA LEU A 92 -21.00 1.93 7.02
C LEU A 92 -20.64 0.49 6.68
N PHE A 93 -21.07 -0.01 5.50
CA PHE A 93 -20.77 -1.38 5.12
C PHE A 93 -19.26 -1.60 4.93
N GLU A 94 -18.59 -0.66 4.27
CA GLU A 94 -17.15 -0.70 4.08
C GLU A 94 -16.39 -0.69 5.42
N MET A 95 -16.77 0.21 6.35
CA MET A 95 -16.20 0.25 7.71
C MET A 95 -16.32 -1.09 8.41
N GLU A 96 -17.53 -1.63 8.47
CA GLU A 96 -17.80 -2.87 9.19
C GLU A 96 -17.19 -4.09 8.52
N PHE A 97 -17.13 -4.10 7.18
CA PHE A 97 -16.45 -5.15 6.43
C PHE A 97 -14.96 -5.20 6.79
N PHE A 98 -14.26 -4.06 6.75
CA PHE A 98 -12.86 -3.99 7.13
C PHE A 98 -12.63 -4.26 8.61
N GLY A 99 -13.51 -3.81 9.48
CA GLY A 99 -13.47 -4.12 10.91
C GLY A 99 -13.55 -5.63 11.18
N LEU A 100 -14.41 -6.36 10.46
CA LEU A 100 -14.52 -7.82 10.56
C LEU A 100 -13.29 -8.52 9.96
N VAL A 101 -12.78 -8.09 8.80
CA VAL A 101 -11.55 -8.63 8.21
C VAL A 101 -10.41 -8.47 9.20
N ALA A 102 -10.14 -7.26 9.65
CA ALA A 102 -9.04 -6.94 10.55
C ALA A 102 -9.12 -7.68 11.91
N SER A 103 -10.33 -7.83 12.44
CA SER A 103 -10.54 -8.56 13.69
C SER A 103 -10.55 -10.08 13.54
N GLY A 104 -10.35 -10.62 12.30
CA GLY A 104 -10.38 -12.05 12.02
C GLY A 104 -11.76 -12.67 12.24
N ASN A 105 -12.84 -11.99 11.81
CA ASN A 105 -14.22 -12.37 12.02
C ASN A 105 -15.11 -12.26 10.78
N ILE A 106 -14.57 -12.08 9.59
CA ILE A 106 -15.39 -11.88 8.36
C ILE A 106 -16.19 -13.13 8.01
N SER A 107 -15.79 -14.31 8.47
CA SER A 107 -16.58 -15.53 8.31
C SER A 107 -17.96 -15.47 8.97
N LYS A 108 -18.19 -14.56 9.92
CA LYS A 108 -19.52 -14.29 10.47
C LYS A 108 -20.52 -13.80 9.41
N TRP A 109 -20.04 -13.11 8.38
CA TRP A 109 -20.86 -12.61 7.29
C TRP A 109 -20.87 -13.52 6.05
N VAL A 110 -19.70 -14.08 5.71
CA VAL A 110 -19.53 -14.82 4.45
C VAL A 110 -19.27 -16.32 4.63
N GLY A 111 -19.39 -16.84 5.85
CA GLY A 111 -19.24 -18.25 6.16
C GLY A 111 -17.83 -18.78 5.84
N GLU A 112 -17.77 -20.02 5.33
CA GLU A 112 -16.49 -20.70 5.01
C GLU A 112 -15.61 -19.91 4.01
N LEU A 113 -16.16 -19.02 3.20
CA LEU A 113 -15.41 -18.17 2.28
C LEU A 113 -14.47 -17.22 3.04
N GLY A 114 -14.86 -16.76 4.23
CA GLY A 114 -14.05 -15.88 5.07
C GLY A 114 -13.08 -16.58 6.00
N LEU A 115 -13.18 -17.90 6.17
CA LEU A 115 -12.43 -18.63 7.19
C LEU A 115 -10.91 -18.50 7.01
N ARG A 116 -10.42 -18.55 5.80
CA ARG A 116 -8.98 -18.42 5.53
C ARG A 116 -8.46 -17.02 5.83
N SER A 117 -9.23 -15.98 5.54
CA SER A 117 -8.93 -14.60 5.90
C SER A 117 -8.86 -14.45 7.42
N ASP A 118 -9.86 -14.94 8.15
CA ASP A 118 -9.88 -14.90 9.61
C ASP A 118 -8.66 -15.61 10.22
N LEU A 119 -8.33 -16.81 9.72
CA LEU A 119 -7.15 -17.56 10.19
C LEU A 119 -5.85 -16.80 9.93
N ALA A 120 -5.70 -16.13 8.78
CA ALA A 120 -4.52 -15.32 8.48
C ALA A 120 -4.36 -14.16 9.49
N MET A 121 -5.44 -13.44 9.81
CA MET A 121 -5.41 -12.34 10.78
C MET A 121 -5.01 -12.82 12.19
N HIS A 122 -5.52 -13.96 12.62
CA HIS A 122 -5.13 -14.55 13.90
C HIS A 122 -3.70 -15.07 13.90
N LEU A 123 -3.21 -15.64 12.78
CA LEU A 123 -1.82 -16.08 12.63
C LEU A 123 -0.83 -14.91 12.64
N ILE A 124 -1.17 -13.78 12.03
CA ILE A 124 -0.36 -12.57 12.07
C ILE A 124 -0.37 -11.97 13.49
N GLY A 125 -1.48 -12.12 14.22
CA GLY A 125 -1.65 -11.61 15.57
C GLY A 125 -2.46 -10.32 15.68
N ILE A 126 -3.05 -9.80 14.59
CA ILE A 126 -3.78 -8.52 14.56
C ILE A 126 -4.78 -8.38 15.71
N PRO A 127 -5.69 -9.37 16.00
CA PRO A 127 -6.65 -9.22 17.09
C PRO A 127 -6.02 -9.05 18.48
N ILE A 128 -4.84 -9.62 18.69
CA ILE A 128 -4.10 -9.50 19.96
C ILE A 128 -3.46 -8.11 20.05
N TYR A 129 -2.76 -7.69 18.99
CA TYR A 129 -2.03 -6.42 18.96
C TYR A 129 -2.96 -5.22 19.04
N ALA A 130 -4.13 -5.30 18.38
CA ALA A 130 -5.18 -4.29 18.49
C ALA A 130 -5.66 -4.09 19.93
N ASN A 131 -5.83 -5.17 20.69
CA ASN A 131 -6.16 -5.08 22.12
C ASN A 131 -5.02 -4.49 22.96
N LEU A 132 -3.75 -4.84 22.67
CA LEU A 132 -2.59 -4.26 23.35
C LEU A 132 -2.51 -2.75 23.11
N THR A 133 -2.64 -2.32 21.87
CA THR A 133 -2.65 -0.91 21.46
C THR A 133 -3.81 -0.15 22.10
N LEU A 134 -5.03 -0.69 22.06
CA LEU A 134 -6.21 -0.04 22.64
C LEU A 134 -6.06 0.15 24.15
N ASN A 135 -5.58 -0.87 24.89
CA ASN A 135 -5.36 -0.77 26.32
C ASN A 135 -4.26 0.25 26.65
N TYR A 136 -3.18 0.27 25.88
CA TYR A 136 -2.10 1.24 26.04
C TYR A 136 -2.59 2.68 25.85
N ILE A 137 -3.37 2.95 24.79
CA ILE A 137 -3.96 4.28 24.53
C ILE A 137 -4.89 4.65 25.68
N LYS A 138 -5.74 3.74 26.13
CA LYS A 138 -6.68 3.99 27.23
C LYS A 138 -5.98 4.37 28.53
N GLU A 139 -4.85 3.72 28.84
CA GLU A 139 -4.12 3.95 30.08
C GLU A 139 -3.22 5.19 30.03
N ASN A 140 -2.57 5.44 28.89
CA ASN A 140 -1.52 6.46 28.77
C ASN A 140 -1.98 7.73 28.05
N TYR A 141 -3.04 7.64 27.21
CA TYR A 141 -3.57 8.75 26.40
C TYR A 141 -5.11 8.83 26.50
N PRO A 142 -5.69 9.02 27.70
CA PRO A 142 -7.14 8.95 27.93
C PRO A 142 -7.93 9.96 27.09
N GLN A 143 -7.34 11.07 26.72
CA GLN A 143 -7.96 12.05 25.81
C GLN A 143 -8.12 11.47 24.40
N ILE A 144 -7.09 10.85 23.84
CA ILE A 144 -7.17 10.19 22.53
C ILE A 144 -8.17 9.03 22.57
N TYR A 145 -8.16 8.26 23.66
CA TYR A 145 -9.15 7.22 23.87
C TYR A 145 -10.58 7.76 23.85
N SER A 146 -10.82 8.94 24.46
CA SER A 146 -12.15 9.57 24.44
C SER A 146 -12.56 9.98 23.02
N TYR A 147 -11.64 10.39 22.15
CA TYR A 147 -11.93 10.69 20.74
C TYR A 147 -12.29 9.45 19.94
N LEU A 148 -11.59 8.33 20.18
CA LEU A 148 -11.94 7.02 19.61
C LEU A 148 -13.33 6.55 20.08
N GLN A 149 -13.70 6.83 21.33
CA GLN A 149 -15.04 6.55 21.85
C GLN A 149 -16.08 7.43 21.18
N ALA A 150 -15.84 8.75 21.07
CA ALA A 150 -16.74 9.68 20.42
C ALA A 150 -17.01 9.28 18.96
N PHE A 151 -15.96 8.94 18.21
CA PHE A 151 -16.09 8.41 16.85
C PHE A 151 -17.00 7.18 16.81
N SER A 152 -16.73 6.21 17.71
CA SER A 152 -17.53 4.97 17.78
C SER A 152 -18.99 5.26 18.13
N GLU A 153 -19.26 6.19 19.02
CA GLU A 153 -20.62 6.61 19.39
C GLU A 153 -21.32 7.30 18.22
N GLY A 154 -20.61 8.12 17.44
CA GLY A 154 -21.13 8.72 16.21
C GLY A 154 -21.55 7.66 15.17
N VAL A 155 -20.70 6.65 14.94
CA VAL A 155 -21.05 5.50 14.08
C VAL A 155 -22.31 4.81 14.59
N ASN A 156 -22.39 4.52 15.88
CA ASN A 156 -23.53 3.84 16.48
C ASN A 156 -24.79 4.70 16.47
N ALA A 157 -24.64 6.02 16.58
CA ALA A 157 -25.77 6.94 16.44
C ALA A 157 -26.37 6.87 15.02
N TYR A 158 -25.53 6.77 13.98
CA TYR A 158 -26.04 6.52 12.63
C TYR A 158 -26.73 5.16 12.50
N ILE A 159 -26.12 4.08 13.02
CA ILE A 159 -26.70 2.74 13.03
C ILE A 159 -28.09 2.75 13.68
N ALA A 160 -28.27 3.50 14.78
CA ALA A 160 -29.56 3.63 15.47
C ALA A 160 -30.63 4.33 14.62
N THR A 161 -30.29 5.09 13.58
CA THR A 161 -31.22 5.71 12.63
C THR A 161 -31.64 4.79 11.49
N LEU A 162 -30.99 3.63 11.34
CA LEU A 162 -31.22 2.73 10.22
C LEU A 162 -32.62 2.11 10.24
N ASN A 163 -33.17 2.02 9.05
CA ASN A 163 -34.38 1.32 8.75
C ASN A 163 -34.28 0.67 7.36
N SER A 164 -35.30 -0.05 6.94
CA SER A 164 -35.29 -0.76 5.66
C SER A 164 -35.09 0.13 4.43
N ARG A 165 -35.27 1.46 4.54
CA ARG A 165 -35.07 2.39 3.40
C ARG A 165 -33.65 2.94 3.30
N ASN A 166 -32.98 3.18 4.44
CA ASN A 166 -31.67 3.79 4.47
C ASN A 166 -30.52 2.82 4.81
N GLU A 167 -30.82 1.53 5.04
CA GLU A 167 -29.82 0.48 5.22
C GLU A 167 -28.97 0.35 3.95
N PRO A 168 -27.63 0.40 4.02
CA PRO A 168 -26.75 0.30 2.86
C PRO A 168 -26.98 -0.96 2.03
N LEU A 169 -26.79 -0.83 0.71
CA LEU A 169 -27.12 -1.86 -0.27
C LEU A 169 -26.46 -3.22 0.03
N CYS A 170 -25.19 -3.21 0.43
CA CYS A 170 -24.43 -4.45 0.62
C CYS A 170 -24.90 -5.27 1.82
N PHE A 171 -25.44 -4.66 2.88
CA PHE A 171 -26.09 -5.40 3.98
C PHE A 171 -27.28 -6.20 3.48
N LYS A 172 -28.11 -5.60 2.61
CA LYS A 172 -29.26 -6.27 2.02
C LYS A 172 -28.87 -7.39 1.07
N LEU A 173 -27.81 -7.18 0.26
CA LEU A 173 -27.33 -8.20 -0.68
C LEU A 173 -26.77 -9.42 0.04
N LEU A 174 -26.01 -9.23 1.12
CA LEU A 174 -25.47 -10.32 1.93
C LEU A 174 -26.49 -10.87 2.96
N ASN A 175 -27.63 -10.20 3.14
CA ASN A 175 -28.62 -10.52 4.18
C ASN A 175 -27.99 -10.55 5.59
N VAL A 176 -27.14 -9.58 5.88
CA VAL A 176 -26.50 -9.37 7.17
C VAL A 176 -26.97 -8.05 7.79
N LYS A 177 -26.67 -7.84 9.07
CA LYS A 177 -27.05 -6.61 9.77
C LYS A 177 -25.81 -5.92 10.30
N PRO A 178 -25.84 -4.58 10.41
CA PRO A 178 -24.80 -3.82 11.08
C PRO A 178 -24.59 -4.31 12.51
N TYR A 179 -23.34 -4.24 12.97
CA TYR A 179 -22.97 -4.54 14.34
C TYR A 179 -22.56 -3.26 15.08
N TYR A 180 -22.51 -3.34 16.41
CA TYR A 180 -22.12 -2.22 17.24
C TYR A 180 -20.63 -1.92 17.10
N TRP A 181 -20.26 -0.72 16.59
CA TRP A 181 -18.88 -0.28 16.42
C TRP A 181 -18.25 0.07 17.77
N SER A 182 -16.97 -0.22 17.94
CA SER A 182 -16.21 0.14 19.14
C SER A 182 -14.80 0.59 18.75
N PRO A 183 -14.05 1.30 19.62
CA PRO A 183 -12.67 1.67 19.39
C PRO A 183 -11.76 0.51 18.98
N TYR A 184 -12.09 -0.71 19.39
CA TYR A 184 -11.36 -1.92 19.01
C TYR A 184 -11.33 -2.13 17.48
N TYR A 185 -12.44 -1.94 16.77
CA TYR A 185 -12.49 -2.14 15.32
C TYR A 185 -11.67 -1.08 14.57
N THR A 186 -11.68 0.17 15.05
CA THR A 186 -10.81 1.23 14.55
C THR A 186 -9.33 0.85 14.69
N ILE A 187 -8.91 0.43 15.86
CA ILE A 187 -7.52 0.02 16.11
C ILE A 187 -7.16 -1.26 15.34
N ALA A 188 -8.05 -2.26 15.29
CA ALA A 188 -7.81 -3.48 14.51
C ALA A 188 -7.60 -3.18 13.03
N PHE A 189 -8.38 -2.25 12.46
CA PHE A 189 -8.21 -1.84 11.09
C PHE A 189 -6.91 -1.05 10.87
N ALA A 190 -6.51 -0.18 11.80
CA ALA A 190 -5.22 0.51 11.76
C ALA A 190 -4.05 -0.48 11.79
N GLU A 191 -4.09 -1.49 12.66
CA GLU A 191 -3.08 -2.58 12.71
C GLU A 191 -3.06 -3.40 11.41
N PHE A 192 -4.22 -3.71 10.84
CA PHE A 192 -4.31 -4.41 9.57
C PHE A 192 -3.71 -3.59 8.41
N MET A 193 -4.00 -2.28 8.35
CA MET A 193 -3.38 -1.38 7.38
C MET A 193 -1.87 -1.32 7.56
N ALA A 194 -1.40 -1.25 8.81
CA ALA A 194 0.04 -1.27 9.11
C ALA A 194 0.71 -2.57 8.66
N TRP A 195 0.08 -3.72 8.89
CA TRP A 195 0.57 -5.02 8.39
C TRP A 195 0.63 -5.04 6.87
N SER A 196 -0.41 -4.55 6.20
CA SER A 196 -0.50 -4.53 4.72
C SER A 196 0.62 -3.71 4.07
N LEU A 197 1.14 -2.70 4.79
CA LEU A 197 2.26 -1.87 4.37
C LEU A 197 3.63 -2.40 4.87
N THR A 198 3.64 -3.55 5.58
CA THR A 198 4.85 -4.20 6.10
C THR A 198 5.31 -5.28 5.13
N SER A 199 6.48 -5.14 4.54
CA SER A 199 6.97 -6.02 3.47
C SER A 199 8.12 -6.96 3.89
N GLY A 200 8.75 -6.72 5.04
CA GLY A 200 9.96 -7.42 5.49
C GLY A 200 9.83 -8.95 5.46
N PHE A 201 8.94 -9.50 6.27
CA PHE A 201 8.76 -10.94 6.41
C PHE A 201 8.52 -11.67 5.07
N THR A 202 7.62 -11.17 4.24
CA THR A 202 7.29 -11.79 2.95
C THR A 202 8.49 -11.78 2.01
N ASN A 203 9.18 -10.65 1.91
CA ASN A 203 10.33 -10.48 1.04
C ASN A 203 11.53 -11.32 1.52
N GLU A 204 11.74 -11.45 2.84
CA GLU A 204 12.78 -12.32 3.40
C GLU A 204 12.59 -13.78 2.99
N LEU A 205 11.37 -14.29 3.09
CA LEU A 205 11.08 -15.67 2.69
C LEU A 205 11.31 -15.89 1.19
N GLN A 206 10.93 -14.90 0.36
CA GLN A 206 11.15 -14.96 -1.09
C GLN A 206 12.65 -14.87 -1.44
N SER A 207 13.38 -13.94 -0.85
CA SER A 207 14.84 -13.84 -1.00
C SER A 207 15.53 -15.13 -0.57
N ALA A 208 15.15 -15.69 0.58
CA ALA A 208 15.71 -16.95 1.08
C ALA A 208 15.54 -18.10 0.07
N MET A 209 14.40 -18.20 -0.60
CA MET A 209 14.18 -19.21 -1.63
C MET A 209 15.09 -19.01 -2.84
N LEU A 210 15.30 -17.77 -3.30
CA LEU A 210 16.24 -17.45 -4.38
C LEU A 210 17.68 -17.85 -4.02
N TYR A 211 18.14 -17.47 -2.83
CA TYR A 211 19.50 -17.79 -2.37
C TYR A 211 19.68 -19.27 -1.99
N ALA A 212 18.62 -20.00 -1.70
CA ALA A 212 18.65 -21.43 -1.50
C ALA A 212 18.87 -22.18 -2.84
N GLU A 213 18.15 -21.79 -3.89
CA GLU A 213 18.19 -22.47 -5.18
C GLU A 213 19.38 -22.03 -6.05
N PHE A 214 19.69 -20.75 -6.11
CA PHE A 214 20.73 -20.19 -6.98
C PHE A 214 22.04 -19.91 -6.21
N ASN A 215 23.16 -19.88 -6.92
CA ASN A 215 24.38 -19.35 -6.36
C ASN A 215 24.27 -17.83 -6.17
N TYR A 216 25.18 -17.27 -5.39
CA TYR A 216 25.12 -15.84 -5.03
C TYR A 216 25.10 -14.91 -6.28
N SER A 217 25.89 -15.19 -7.31
CA SER A 217 25.96 -14.31 -8.48
C SER A 217 24.65 -14.28 -9.28
N VAL A 218 23.92 -15.38 -9.33
CA VAL A 218 22.59 -15.44 -9.95
C VAL A 218 21.52 -14.82 -9.04
N ALA A 219 21.52 -15.20 -7.77
CA ALA A 219 20.53 -14.70 -6.81
C ALA A 219 20.61 -13.17 -6.66
N SER A 220 21.81 -12.59 -6.60
CA SER A 220 22.03 -11.15 -6.50
C SER A 220 21.67 -10.36 -7.77
N LEU A 221 21.62 -11.01 -8.94
CA LEU A 221 21.06 -10.40 -10.14
C LEU A 221 19.54 -10.30 -10.06
N LEU A 222 18.91 -11.30 -9.46
CA LEU A 222 17.46 -11.37 -9.36
C LEU A 222 16.91 -10.56 -8.17
N ASP A 223 17.68 -10.44 -7.11
CA ASP A 223 17.36 -9.73 -5.87
C ASP A 223 18.57 -8.89 -5.42
N PRO A 224 18.84 -7.76 -6.09
CA PRO A 224 19.97 -6.89 -5.75
C PRO A 224 19.71 -6.19 -4.41
N TYR A 225 20.77 -6.00 -3.62
CA TYR A 225 20.67 -5.30 -2.34
C TYR A 225 20.18 -3.86 -2.52
N TYR A 226 20.78 -3.12 -3.45
CA TYR A 226 20.26 -1.84 -3.95
C TYR A 226 19.64 -2.03 -5.32
N PRO A 227 18.52 -1.34 -5.60
CA PRO A 227 18.00 -1.26 -6.96
C PRO A 227 19.07 -0.81 -7.94
N TYR A 228 19.05 -1.36 -9.15
CA TYR A 228 20.00 -0.99 -10.19
C TYR A 228 20.04 0.52 -10.40
N PHE A 229 21.22 1.07 -10.68
CA PHE A 229 21.46 2.49 -10.92
C PHE A 229 21.18 3.42 -9.73
N THR A 230 21.13 2.87 -8.50
CA THR A 230 21.07 3.69 -7.28
C THR A 230 22.37 4.50 -7.12
N ASN A 231 22.24 5.74 -6.74
CA ASN A 231 23.34 6.62 -6.33
C ASN A 231 22.86 7.60 -5.26
N GLY A 232 23.79 8.30 -4.59
CA GLY A 232 23.45 9.18 -3.48
C GLY A 232 22.56 10.38 -3.83
N ASN A 233 22.41 10.75 -5.11
CA ASN A 233 21.55 11.86 -5.52
C ASN A 233 20.07 11.49 -5.55
N ILE A 234 19.74 10.20 -5.71
CA ILE A 234 18.38 9.72 -5.82
C ILE A 234 17.86 9.07 -4.55
N THR A 235 18.60 9.03 -3.45
CA THR A 235 18.10 8.63 -2.15
C THR A 235 17.25 9.73 -1.50
N VAL A 236 16.37 9.37 -0.56
CA VAL A 236 15.54 10.35 0.18
C VAL A 236 16.44 11.31 0.95
N MET A 237 17.39 10.76 1.71
CA MET A 237 18.50 11.51 2.30
C MET A 237 19.67 11.52 1.31
N PRO A 238 20.03 12.65 0.69
CA PRO A 238 21.13 12.74 -0.26
C PRO A 238 22.45 12.21 0.30
N GLY A 239 23.31 11.68 -0.58
CA GLY A 239 24.56 11.07 -0.18
C GLY A 239 25.56 12.01 0.49
N ASP A 240 25.39 13.33 0.33
CA ASP A 240 26.10 14.39 1.03
C ASP A 240 25.37 14.86 2.32
N GLY A 241 24.18 14.32 2.59
CA GLY A 241 23.41 14.60 3.79
C GLY A 241 24.10 14.07 5.05
N THR A 242 24.08 14.85 6.12
CA THR A 242 24.52 14.42 7.44
C THR A 242 23.35 13.88 8.24
N VAL A 243 23.50 12.69 8.81
CA VAL A 243 22.57 12.22 9.85
C VAL A 243 22.83 13.09 11.08
N ASN A 244 21.82 13.84 11.55
CA ASN A 244 21.97 14.82 12.62
C ASN A 244 22.70 14.28 13.85
N GLY A 245 23.93 14.78 14.10
CA GLY A 245 24.71 14.47 15.29
C GLY A 245 25.24 13.04 15.40
N TYR A 246 25.06 12.21 14.36
CA TYR A 246 25.66 10.87 14.35
C TYR A 246 27.09 10.94 13.85
N ASN A 247 28.03 10.51 14.72
CA ASN A 247 29.39 10.31 14.29
C ASN A 247 29.54 8.89 13.73
N LEU A 248 29.76 8.78 12.44
CA LEU A 248 29.96 7.51 11.73
C LEU A 248 31.10 6.66 12.33
N THR A 249 31.98 7.28 13.13
CA THR A 249 33.07 6.60 13.83
C THR A 249 32.63 5.89 15.11
N ASP A 250 31.41 6.10 15.60
CA ASP A 250 30.97 5.51 16.87
C ASP A 250 30.89 3.98 16.83
N GLN A 251 30.69 3.39 15.66
CA GLN A 251 30.80 1.94 15.46
C GLN A 251 32.21 1.45 15.11
N ASN A 252 33.18 2.35 14.93
CA ASN A 252 34.54 2.01 14.48
C ASN A 252 34.61 1.17 13.18
N ILE A 253 33.61 1.27 12.33
CA ILE A 253 33.48 0.54 11.06
C ILE A 253 32.99 1.51 10.01
N SER A 254 33.66 1.52 8.85
CA SER A 254 33.21 2.30 7.72
C SER A 254 31.85 1.78 7.25
N PRO A 255 30.81 2.63 7.09
CA PRO A 255 29.54 2.21 6.51
C PRO A 255 29.74 1.55 5.14
N SER A 256 30.63 2.05 4.29
CA SER A 256 30.96 1.42 3.01
C SER A 256 31.46 -0.01 3.15
N TYR A 257 32.13 -0.35 4.26
CA TYR A 257 32.52 -1.73 4.53
C TYR A 257 31.31 -2.59 4.89
N LEU A 258 30.40 -2.10 5.73
CA LEU A 258 29.15 -2.79 6.06
C LEU A 258 28.32 -3.08 4.79
N TRP A 259 28.21 -2.10 3.90
CA TRP A 259 27.49 -2.24 2.63
C TRP A 259 28.18 -3.17 1.64
N SER A 260 29.51 -3.35 1.72
CA SER A 260 30.26 -4.28 0.87
C SER A 260 30.14 -5.73 1.33
N LEU A 261 29.65 -5.99 2.54
CA LEU A 261 29.50 -7.33 3.08
C LEU A 261 28.32 -8.06 2.43
N ASN A 262 28.56 -9.33 2.17
CA ASN A 262 27.57 -10.25 1.60
C ASN A 262 26.65 -10.76 2.72
N TRP A 263 25.56 -10.04 3.00
CA TRP A 263 24.61 -10.33 4.08
C TRP A 263 23.89 -11.68 3.95
N TYR A 264 23.91 -12.29 2.77
CA TYR A 264 23.35 -13.62 2.55
C TYR A 264 24.30 -14.77 2.89
N GLN A 265 25.46 -14.46 3.45
CA GLN A 265 26.33 -15.49 3.96
C GLN A 265 25.79 -16.04 5.29
N SER A 266 25.98 -17.34 5.49
CA SER A 266 25.45 -18.08 6.65
C SER A 266 25.81 -17.49 8.03
N TRP A 267 26.85 -16.62 8.10
CA TRP A 267 27.22 -15.99 9.34
C TRP A 267 26.25 -14.87 9.77
N ALA A 268 25.59 -14.18 8.84
CA ALA A 268 24.65 -13.09 9.12
C ALA A 268 23.30 -13.57 9.64
N THR A 269 22.83 -14.74 9.20
CA THR A 269 21.53 -15.28 9.59
C THR A 269 21.61 -16.46 10.54
N GLY A 270 22.82 -17.06 10.70
CA GLY A 270 23.01 -18.32 11.43
C GLY A 270 22.35 -19.54 10.77
N ILE A 271 21.93 -19.43 9.50
CA ILE A 271 21.27 -20.49 8.75
C ILE A 271 22.09 -20.78 7.48
N THR A 272 22.44 -22.05 7.29
CA THR A 272 23.21 -22.45 6.10
C THR A 272 22.34 -22.53 4.86
N ARG A 273 22.93 -22.38 3.67
CA ARG A 273 22.22 -22.56 2.40
C ARG A 273 21.56 -23.93 2.28
N SER A 274 22.22 -24.99 2.77
CA SER A 274 21.65 -26.34 2.77
C SER A 274 20.42 -26.44 3.66
N THR A 275 20.41 -25.77 4.79
CA THR A 275 19.23 -25.68 5.66
C THR A 275 18.11 -24.90 4.96
N LEU A 276 18.39 -23.74 4.37
CA LEU A 276 17.41 -22.96 3.59
C LEU A 276 16.77 -23.82 2.49
N LYS A 277 17.59 -24.56 1.74
CA LYS A 277 17.08 -25.44 0.67
C LYS A 277 16.15 -26.54 1.22
N SER A 278 16.46 -27.10 2.38
CA SER A 278 15.64 -28.15 2.99
C SER A 278 14.30 -27.64 3.51
N ILE A 279 14.16 -26.33 3.78
CA ILE A 279 12.94 -25.73 4.34
C ILE A 279 12.12 -24.91 3.30
N ILE A 280 12.47 -24.91 2.03
CA ILE A 280 11.69 -24.24 0.96
C ILE A 280 10.19 -24.56 1.03
N PRO A 281 9.76 -25.84 1.22
CA PRO A 281 8.33 -26.13 1.36
C PRO A 281 7.70 -25.45 2.58
N LEU A 282 8.45 -25.31 3.68
CA LEU A 282 8.00 -24.64 4.89
C LEU A 282 7.88 -23.12 4.66
N LEU A 283 8.85 -22.51 3.94
CA LEU A 283 8.80 -21.08 3.57
C LEU A 283 7.58 -20.78 2.70
N ASN A 284 7.32 -21.60 1.67
CA ASN A 284 6.12 -21.49 0.82
C ASN A 284 4.82 -21.64 1.63
N TYR A 285 4.79 -22.60 2.56
CA TYR A 285 3.63 -22.80 3.43
C TYR A 285 3.39 -21.59 4.34
N SER A 286 4.46 -20.98 4.86
CA SER A 286 4.39 -19.75 5.66
C SER A 286 3.75 -18.60 4.87
N LEU A 287 4.22 -18.35 3.65
CA LEU A 287 3.66 -17.32 2.77
C LEU A 287 2.17 -17.54 2.50
N ASN A 288 1.78 -18.79 2.25
CA ASN A 288 0.38 -19.13 1.99
C ASN A 288 -0.51 -18.93 3.23
N ASN A 289 -0.01 -19.18 4.43
CA ASN A 289 -0.80 -19.08 5.66
C ASN A 289 -1.12 -17.64 6.05
N ILE A 290 -0.20 -16.70 5.80
CA ILE A 290 -0.40 -15.29 6.12
C ILE A 290 -1.06 -14.49 5.00
N SER A 291 -1.24 -15.08 3.80
CA SER A 291 -1.92 -14.42 2.69
C SER A 291 -3.42 -14.35 2.93
N ASP A 292 -3.98 -13.16 2.90
CA ASP A 292 -5.44 -12.99 2.88
C ASP A 292 -5.99 -13.22 1.46
N PRO A 293 -6.86 -14.21 1.25
CA PRO A 293 -7.42 -14.49 -0.06
C PRO A 293 -8.59 -13.57 -0.45
N LEU A 294 -9.23 -12.92 0.54
CA LEU A 294 -10.39 -12.08 0.31
C LEU A 294 -10.01 -10.62 0.09
N PHE A 295 -8.99 -10.16 0.81
CA PHE A 295 -8.66 -8.76 0.83
C PHE A 295 -7.17 -8.53 1.00
N THR A 296 -6.58 -7.83 0.06
CA THR A 296 -5.17 -7.44 0.13
C THR A 296 -5.06 -5.98 -0.23
N PHE A 297 -4.68 -5.13 0.72
CA PHE A 297 -4.13 -3.84 0.37
C PHE A 297 -2.73 -4.08 -0.18
N ILE A 298 -2.58 -3.98 -1.48
CA ILE A 298 -1.27 -4.08 -2.12
C ILE A 298 -0.71 -2.67 -2.16
N ASP A 299 0.39 -2.45 -1.47
CA ASP A 299 1.25 -1.30 -1.69
C ASP A 299 2.35 -1.71 -2.68
N LEU A 300 2.30 -1.16 -3.89
CA LEU A 300 3.36 -1.33 -4.89
C LEU A 300 4.20 -0.07 -5.01
N GLY A 301 3.85 0.98 -4.26
CA GLY A 301 4.60 2.22 -4.25
C GLY A 301 3.76 3.41 -3.83
N SER A 302 4.36 4.58 -3.92
CA SER A 302 3.75 5.89 -3.67
C SER A 302 4.68 6.95 -4.24
N ASN A 303 4.24 8.19 -4.35
CA ASN A 303 5.13 9.30 -4.64
C ASN A 303 4.96 10.39 -3.60
N SER A 304 6.07 11.02 -3.21
CA SER A 304 6.06 12.32 -2.56
C SER A 304 7.32 13.11 -2.93
N TRP A 305 7.18 14.43 -2.96
CA TRP A 305 8.31 15.34 -3.03
C TRP A 305 7.97 16.65 -2.36
N ILE A 306 9.01 17.29 -1.84
CA ILE A 306 8.96 18.64 -1.29
C ILE A 306 9.85 19.58 -2.09
N ILE A 307 9.41 20.83 -2.18
CA ILE A 307 10.19 21.95 -2.74
C ILE A 307 10.42 22.94 -1.62
N THR A 308 11.66 23.38 -1.43
CA THR A 308 11.99 24.39 -0.42
C THR A 308 11.84 25.82 -0.99
N SER A 309 11.85 26.83 -0.14
CA SER A 309 11.65 28.23 -0.52
C SER A 309 12.60 28.72 -1.62
N ASN A 310 13.85 28.25 -1.61
CA ASN A 310 14.89 28.68 -2.56
C ASN A 310 14.70 28.10 -3.98
N LYS A 311 13.92 27.04 -4.14
CA LYS A 311 13.62 26.40 -5.44
C LYS A 311 12.20 26.69 -5.90
N SER A 312 11.32 27.09 -5.01
CA SER A 312 9.94 27.45 -5.30
C SER A 312 9.84 28.76 -6.09
N SER A 313 8.95 28.83 -7.08
CA SER A 313 8.73 30.01 -7.90
C SER A 313 8.07 31.18 -7.14
N ASN A 314 7.40 30.89 -6.02
CA ASN A 314 6.74 31.86 -5.18
C ASN A 314 7.49 32.16 -3.86
N GLY A 315 8.61 31.46 -3.61
CA GLY A 315 9.45 31.61 -2.43
C GLY A 315 8.96 30.91 -1.17
N TYR A 316 7.95 30.05 -1.27
CA TYR A 316 7.42 29.24 -0.16
C TYR A 316 7.51 27.74 -0.42
N PRO A 317 7.65 26.93 0.64
CA PRO A 317 7.72 25.48 0.48
C PRO A 317 6.41 24.89 -0.07
N MET A 318 6.54 23.81 -0.85
CA MET A 318 5.41 23.07 -1.42
C MET A 318 5.60 21.57 -1.26
N LEU A 319 4.50 20.84 -1.24
CA LEU A 319 4.45 19.37 -1.14
C LEU A 319 3.56 18.79 -2.23
N ALA A 320 3.94 17.64 -2.78
CA ALA A 320 3.06 16.74 -3.52
C ALA A 320 3.12 15.34 -2.93
N ASN A 321 1.98 14.66 -2.91
CA ASN A 321 1.87 13.26 -2.46
C ASN A 321 0.76 12.53 -3.20
N ASP A 322 1.03 11.28 -3.56
CA ASP A 322 0.08 10.33 -4.13
C ASP A 322 0.42 8.90 -3.69
N PRO A 323 -0.26 8.34 -2.67
CA PRO A 323 -0.10 6.95 -2.27
C PRO A 323 -0.69 6.01 -3.32
N HIS A 324 0.06 4.96 -3.69
CA HIS A 324 -0.39 3.94 -4.65
C HIS A 324 -0.88 2.70 -3.90
N LEU A 325 -2.16 2.70 -3.60
CA LEU A 325 -2.84 1.58 -2.93
C LEU A 325 -3.72 0.83 -3.92
N THR A 326 -4.29 -0.28 -3.46
CA THR A 326 -5.35 -0.98 -4.20
C THR A 326 -6.52 -0.03 -4.44
N LEU A 327 -6.92 0.06 -5.71
CA LEU A 327 -7.99 0.94 -6.18
C LEU A 327 -9.33 0.23 -6.05
N TYR A 328 -9.92 0.31 -4.86
CA TYR A 328 -11.25 -0.22 -4.60
C TYR A 328 -12.36 0.76 -4.95
N PHE A 329 -13.56 0.22 -5.13
CA PHE A 329 -14.79 0.98 -5.15
C PHE A 329 -15.79 0.37 -4.13
N PRO A 330 -16.13 1.12 -3.09
CA PRO A 330 -15.70 2.50 -2.79
C PRO A 330 -14.20 2.59 -2.47
N SER A 331 -13.66 3.80 -2.52
CA SER A 331 -12.25 4.06 -2.20
C SER A 331 -12.02 3.97 -0.68
N VAL A 332 -10.89 3.46 -0.24
CA VAL A 332 -10.48 3.45 1.17
C VAL A 332 -10.40 4.86 1.78
N TRP A 333 -10.31 5.88 0.95
CA TRP A 333 -10.26 7.28 1.35
C TRP A 333 -11.63 7.92 1.40
N ILE A 334 -11.83 8.79 2.41
CA ILE A 334 -12.97 9.69 2.50
C ILE A 334 -12.49 11.12 2.73
N PRO A 335 -12.90 12.10 1.87
CA PRO A 335 -12.46 13.48 2.03
C PRO A 335 -13.27 14.20 3.11
N LEU A 336 -12.56 14.87 4.02
CA LEU A 336 -13.12 15.51 5.21
C LEU A 336 -12.48 16.86 5.50
N ASP A 337 -13.28 17.75 6.11
CA ASP A 337 -12.82 18.94 6.83
C ASP A 337 -13.33 18.86 8.28
N LEU A 338 -12.44 18.87 9.25
CA LEU A 338 -12.74 18.83 10.68
C LEU A 338 -12.47 20.20 11.28
N ILE A 339 -13.54 20.91 11.71
CA ILE A 339 -13.44 22.29 12.17
C ILE A 339 -14.11 22.44 13.53
N GLY A 340 -13.33 22.83 14.52
CA GLY A 340 -13.76 23.12 15.88
C GLY A 340 -13.00 22.34 16.95
N GLY A 341 -13.23 22.64 18.23
CA GLY A 341 -12.51 22.00 19.32
C GLY A 341 -10.99 22.18 19.31
N GLY A 342 -10.47 23.19 18.62
CA GLY A 342 -9.04 23.40 18.42
C GLY A 342 -8.49 22.81 17.13
N TYR A 343 -9.28 22.07 16.38
CA TYR A 343 -8.93 21.50 15.07
C TYR A 343 -9.40 22.39 13.92
N ASN A 344 -8.61 22.48 12.90
CA ASN A 344 -8.95 23.08 11.60
C ASN A 344 -8.09 22.38 10.54
N VAL A 345 -8.53 21.18 10.14
CA VAL A 345 -7.77 20.24 9.32
C VAL A 345 -8.62 19.71 8.20
N SER A 346 -8.03 19.60 7.01
CA SER A 346 -8.69 19.15 5.78
C SER A 346 -7.81 18.12 5.06
N GLY A 347 -8.45 17.13 4.45
CA GLY A 347 -7.74 16.10 3.69
C GLY A 347 -8.53 14.82 3.53
N TRP A 348 -7.84 13.71 3.66
CA TRP A 348 -8.41 12.37 3.51
C TRP A 348 -8.16 11.54 4.76
N ALA A 349 -9.26 11.04 5.33
CA ALA A 349 -9.25 10.00 6.35
C ALA A 349 -9.27 8.61 5.71
N LEU A 350 -8.77 7.62 6.44
CA LEU A 350 -9.09 6.21 6.15
C LEU A 350 -10.47 5.88 6.72
N VAL A 351 -11.30 5.23 5.90
CA VAL A 351 -12.67 4.87 6.32
C VAL A 351 -12.64 3.96 7.55
N GLY A 352 -13.27 4.39 8.65
CA GLY A 352 -13.28 3.66 9.94
C GLY A 352 -12.20 4.10 10.94
N ILE A 353 -11.35 5.06 10.57
CA ILE A 353 -10.33 5.68 11.43
C ILE A 353 -10.64 7.18 11.54
N PRO A 354 -10.70 7.76 12.74
CA PRO A 354 -10.93 9.19 12.92
C PRO A 354 -9.66 10.00 12.66
N GLY A 355 -9.80 11.21 12.14
CA GLY A 355 -8.71 12.12 11.82
C GLY A 355 -8.35 12.14 10.36
N ILE A 356 -7.32 12.94 10.01
CA ILE A 356 -6.85 13.16 8.63
C ILE A 356 -5.46 12.54 8.46
N LEU A 357 -5.39 11.42 7.75
CA LEU A 357 -4.11 10.73 7.55
C LEU A 357 -3.20 11.45 6.55
N ILE A 358 -3.75 12.06 5.50
CA ILE A 358 -3.03 12.86 4.50
C ILE A 358 -3.81 14.15 4.28
N GLY A 359 -3.17 15.30 4.52
CA GLY A 359 -3.88 16.58 4.41
C GLY A 359 -3.08 17.77 4.86
N HIS A 360 -3.80 18.76 5.38
CA HIS A 360 -3.24 20.03 5.80
C HIS A 360 -4.06 20.69 6.90
N THR A 361 -3.38 21.51 7.70
CA THR A 361 -3.99 22.55 8.51
C THR A 361 -3.88 23.92 7.79
N GLU A 362 -4.20 25.02 8.44
CA GLU A 362 -3.92 26.36 7.92
C GLU A 362 -2.41 26.63 7.76
N TYR A 363 -1.55 25.91 8.50
CA TYR A 363 -0.12 26.24 8.67
C TYR A 363 0.82 25.22 8.08
N THR A 364 0.36 23.99 7.90
CA THR A 364 1.17 22.83 7.60
C THR A 364 0.45 21.91 6.62
N ALA A 365 1.24 21.07 5.91
CA ALA A 365 0.70 19.95 5.14
C ALA A 365 1.64 18.74 5.22
N TRP A 366 1.09 17.55 5.09
CA TRP A 366 1.85 16.29 5.14
C TRP A 366 1.29 15.25 4.18
N GLY A 367 2.18 14.34 3.79
CA GLY A 367 1.87 13.21 2.93
C GLY A 367 2.79 12.03 3.24
N LEU A 368 2.38 10.83 2.85
CA LEU A 368 2.99 9.58 3.27
C LEU A 368 3.44 8.75 2.07
N THR A 369 4.61 8.11 2.19
CA THR A 369 5.04 7.08 1.25
C THR A 369 5.79 5.97 1.99
N THR A 370 5.66 4.73 1.53
CA THR A 370 6.30 3.59 2.16
C THR A 370 7.80 3.56 1.85
N PRO A 371 8.69 3.52 2.86
CA PRO A 371 10.13 3.35 2.68
C PRO A 371 10.53 1.89 2.45
N PHE A 372 9.60 0.93 2.52
CA PHE A 372 9.85 -0.51 2.59
C PHE A 372 10.83 -0.88 3.71
N GLY A 373 10.61 -0.27 4.87
CA GLY A 373 11.45 -0.40 6.05
C GLY A 373 11.35 -1.79 6.70
N ALA A 374 12.47 -2.27 7.22
CA ALA A 374 12.56 -3.55 7.92
C ALA A 374 11.97 -3.47 9.34
N SER A 375 10.67 -3.69 9.49
CA SER A 375 9.93 -3.72 10.77
C SER A 375 9.37 -5.10 11.13
N SER A 376 9.68 -6.11 10.31
CA SER A 376 9.33 -7.52 10.55
C SER A 376 10.44 -8.42 10.04
N ASP A 377 10.65 -9.56 10.71
CA ASP A 377 11.65 -10.57 10.39
C ASP A 377 11.04 -11.97 10.50
N ALA A 378 11.61 -12.94 9.78
CA ALA A 378 11.29 -14.34 9.88
C ALA A 378 12.33 -15.07 10.76
N TYR A 379 11.88 -15.98 11.63
CA TYR A 379 12.77 -16.82 12.41
C TYR A 379 12.51 -18.30 12.15
N VAL A 380 13.60 -19.05 11.94
CA VAL A 380 13.54 -20.53 11.89
C VAL A 380 13.67 -21.07 13.31
N GLU A 381 12.63 -21.76 13.75
CA GLU A 381 12.53 -22.35 15.08
C GLU A 381 12.78 -23.85 15.07
N ILE A 382 13.40 -24.37 16.12
CA ILE A 382 13.53 -25.80 16.40
C ILE A 382 12.47 -26.19 17.42
N LEU A 383 11.60 -27.14 17.06
CA LEU A 383 10.41 -27.49 17.84
C LEU A 383 10.49 -28.93 18.40
N HIS A 384 9.88 -29.14 19.55
CA HIS A 384 9.61 -30.46 20.10
C HIS A 384 8.20 -30.45 20.73
N GLY A 385 7.24 -31.03 20.03
CA GLY A 385 5.82 -30.96 20.43
C GLY A 385 5.31 -29.50 20.38
N ASN A 386 4.91 -29.00 21.55
CA ASN A 386 4.49 -27.59 21.76
C ASN A 386 5.58 -26.72 22.41
N ASP A 387 6.81 -27.22 22.47
CA ASP A 387 7.95 -26.49 22.97
C ASP A 387 8.85 -26.05 21.81
N TYR A 388 9.55 -24.93 21.97
CA TYR A 388 10.60 -24.45 21.06
C TYR A 388 11.95 -24.39 21.77
N PHE A 389 13.02 -24.66 21.03
CA PHE A 389 14.37 -24.62 21.55
C PHE A 389 14.93 -23.21 21.51
N PHE A 390 15.34 -22.67 22.64
CA PHE A 390 15.89 -21.33 22.76
C PHE A 390 17.02 -21.31 23.78
N ASN A 391 18.19 -20.84 23.38
CA ASN A 391 19.38 -20.64 24.23
C ASN A 391 19.67 -21.86 25.12
N GLY A 392 19.73 -23.07 24.53
CA GLY A 392 20.09 -24.30 25.21
C GLY A 392 18.95 -25.02 25.97
N LYS A 393 17.71 -24.53 25.89
CA LYS A 393 16.56 -25.08 26.60
C LYS A 393 15.32 -25.18 25.70
N TYR A 394 14.47 -26.18 25.99
CA TYR A 394 13.12 -26.20 25.44
C TYR A 394 12.18 -25.36 26.32
N ILE A 395 11.42 -24.48 25.73
CA ILE A 395 10.50 -23.55 26.38
C ILE A 395 9.10 -23.80 25.82
N PRO A 396 8.04 -23.96 26.63
CA PRO A 396 6.67 -24.09 26.17
C PRO A 396 6.24 -22.85 25.39
N MET A 397 5.65 -23.07 24.18
CA MET A 397 5.03 -21.98 23.44
C MET A 397 3.78 -21.49 24.14
N LYS A 398 3.54 -20.17 24.10
CA LYS A 398 2.30 -19.57 24.58
C LYS A 398 1.18 -19.87 23.58
N ALA A 399 0.08 -20.46 24.05
CA ALA A 399 -1.08 -20.78 23.24
C ALA A 399 -2.14 -19.66 23.29
N TYR A 400 -2.67 -19.29 22.14
CA TYR A 400 -3.82 -18.39 22.00
C TYR A 400 -4.92 -19.13 21.23
N SER A 401 -6.06 -19.36 21.88
CA SER A 401 -7.20 -20.10 21.33
C SER A 401 -8.37 -19.18 21.05
N PHE A 402 -9.06 -19.42 19.94
CA PHE A 402 -10.23 -18.66 19.49
C PHE A 402 -11.21 -19.58 18.75
N GLU A 403 -12.45 -19.14 18.58
CA GLU A 403 -13.49 -19.91 17.93
C GLU A 403 -13.91 -19.23 16.62
N LEU A 404 -13.98 -19.99 15.52
CA LEU A 404 -14.52 -19.57 14.22
C LEU A 404 -15.51 -20.63 13.73
N LEU A 405 -16.70 -20.23 13.35
CA LEU A 405 -17.76 -21.10 12.81
C LEU A 405 -18.03 -22.35 13.69
N GLY A 406 -17.98 -22.19 15.02
CA GLY A 406 -18.19 -23.27 15.99
C GLY A 406 -17.03 -24.25 16.14
N LYS A 407 -15.84 -23.94 15.60
CA LYS A 407 -14.62 -24.73 15.75
C LYS A 407 -13.55 -23.94 16.49
N ASN A 408 -12.82 -24.62 17.38
CA ASN A 408 -11.72 -24.04 18.11
C ASN A 408 -10.42 -24.15 17.32
N TYR A 409 -9.68 -23.05 17.27
CA TYR A 409 -8.36 -22.93 16.65
C TYR A 409 -7.35 -22.44 17.70
N THR A 410 -6.07 -22.75 17.50
CA THR A 410 -4.99 -22.32 18.41
C THR A 410 -3.78 -21.87 17.61
N VAL A 411 -3.29 -20.66 17.89
CA VAL A 411 -2.02 -20.14 17.41
C VAL A 411 -1.02 -20.22 18.56
N TYR A 412 0.18 -20.69 18.27
CA TYR A 412 1.28 -20.80 19.21
C TYR A 412 2.29 -19.67 18.98
N PHE A 413 2.86 -19.16 20.08
CA PHE A 413 3.83 -18.08 20.06
C PHE A 413 5.15 -18.54 20.65
N THR A 414 6.25 -18.29 19.94
CA THR A 414 7.61 -18.30 20.49
C THR A 414 7.94 -16.92 21.07
N ASN A 415 9.19 -16.72 21.54
CA ASN A 415 9.67 -15.36 21.87
C ASN A 415 9.77 -14.45 20.64
N ASN A 416 9.85 -15.02 19.42
CA ASN A 416 9.96 -14.29 18.16
C ASN A 416 8.60 -14.01 17.51
N GLY A 417 7.49 -14.32 18.21
CA GLY A 417 6.14 -14.04 17.72
C GLY A 417 5.35 -15.31 17.37
N PRO A 418 4.23 -15.17 16.62
CA PRO A 418 3.38 -16.29 16.26
C PRO A 418 4.09 -17.26 15.31
N LEU A 419 3.87 -18.55 15.55
CA LEU A 419 4.33 -19.64 14.69
C LEU A 419 3.39 -19.76 13.49
N VAL A 420 3.80 -19.20 12.36
CA VAL A 420 2.96 -19.13 11.14
C VAL A 420 2.99 -20.41 10.31
N ALA A 421 4.00 -21.25 10.49
CA ALA A 421 4.09 -22.54 9.83
C ALA A 421 4.93 -23.54 10.65
N LYS A 422 4.61 -24.83 10.50
CA LYS A 422 5.32 -25.95 11.16
C LYS A 422 5.41 -27.14 10.22
N GLN A 423 6.61 -27.75 10.17
CA GLN A 423 6.84 -29.01 9.44
C GLN A 423 7.86 -29.86 10.22
N GLY A 424 7.43 -31.00 10.73
CA GLY A 424 8.26 -31.86 11.58
C GLY A 424 8.70 -31.15 12.88
N ASN A 425 10.01 -31.06 13.08
CA ASN A 425 10.63 -30.36 14.21
C ASN A 425 11.10 -28.92 13.86
N LEU A 426 10.68 -28.38 12.74
CA LEU A 426 11.00 -27.01 12.33
C LEU A 426 9.74 -26.17 12.23
N GLY A 427 9.87 -24.89 12.52
CA GLY A 427 8.82 -23.90 12.35
C GLY A 427 9.35 -22.56 11.85
N ILE A 428 8.44 -21.71 11.37
CA ILE A 428 8.71 -20.30 11.07
C ILE A 428 7.84 -19.47 11.99
N SER A 429 8.47 -18.59 12.76
CA SER A 429 7.77 -17.55 13.51
C SER A 429 7.94 -16.20 12.85
N LEU A 430 6.92 -15.36 13.04
CA LEU A 430 6.84 -14.00 12.52
C LEU A 430 7.15 -13.01 13.64
N TYR A 431 8.32 -12.38 13.58
CA TYR A 431 8.56 -11.17 14.36
C TYR A 431 7.98 -9.98 13.62
N TRP A 432 7.15 -9.22 14.30
CA TRP A 432 6.64 -7.93 13.85
C TRP A 432 6.65 -6.95 15.02
N VAL A 433 7.05 -5.70 14.79
CA VAL A 433 7.17 -4.69 15.87
C VAL A 433 5.88 -4.50 16.66
N ALA A 434 4.71 -4.70 16.05
CA ALA A 434 3.40 -4.68 16.72
C ALA A 434 3.27 -5.70 17.86
N GLY A 435 4.02 -6.80 17.80
CA GLY A 435 4.05 -7.82 18.87
C GLY A 435 4.83 -7.40 20.12
N VAL A 436 5.64 -6.34 20.05
CA VAL A 436 6.51 -5.87 21.13
C VAL A 436 6.25 -4.42 21.55
N LYS A 437 5.56 -3.64 20.70
CA LYS A 437 5.20 -2.24 20.96
C LYS A 437 3.76 -1.98 20.58
N PRO A 438 2.96 -1.29 21.43
CA PRO A 438 1.66 -0.74 21.03
C PRO A 438 1.85 0.31 19.93
N MET A 439 0.89 0.43 19.02
CA MET A 439 0.92 1.41 17.94
C MET A 439 0.71 2.83 18.47
N THR A 440 1.74 3.67 18.46
CA THR A 440 1.62 5.11 18.77
C THR A 440 1.37 5.96 17.54
N THR A 441 1.40 5.39 16.32
CA THR A 441 1.04 6.05 15.06
C THR A 441 -0.36 6.69 15.10
N VAL A 442 -1.32 6.06 15.80
CA VAL A 442 -2.65 6.66 16.05
C VAL A 442 -2.56 8.00 16.79
N ILE A 443 -1.59 8.14 17.71
CA ILE A 443 -1.35 9.40 18.43
C ILE A 443 -0.71 10.42 17.50
N ALA A 444 0.23 9.96 16.65
CA ALA A 444 0.88 10.81 15.66
C ALA A 444 -0.14 11.48 14.73
N GLU A 445 -1.19 10.77 14.32
CA GLU A 445 -2.25 11.29 13.45
C GLU A 445 -2.97 12.49 14.09
N PHE A 446 -3.44 12.37 15.34
CA PHE A 446 -4.07 13.49 16.06
C PHE A 446 -3.09 14.67 16.31
N LEU A 447 -1.78 14.41 16.43
CA LEU A 447 -0.77 15.47 16.54
C LEU A 447 -0.56 16.19 15.19
N LEU A 448 -0.57 15.47 14.06
CA LEU A 448 -0.53 16.05 12.72
C LEU A 448 -1.75 16.97 12.51
N ASP A 449 -2.95 16.48 12.83
CA ASP A 449 -4.22 17.21 12.68
C ASP A 449 -4.28 18.51 13.46
N ASN A 450 -3.52 18.61 14.53
CA ASN A 450 -3.45 19.82 15.38
C ASN A 450 -2.15 20.61 15.20
N SER A 451 -1.38 20.36 14.13
CA SER A 451 -0.10 21.03 13.89
C SER A 451 -0.30 22.48 13.44
N THR A 452 0.49 23.37 14.03
CA THR A 452 0.46 24.81 13.76
C THR A 452 1.77 25.32 13.13
N ASN A 453 2.81 24.51 13.14
CA ASN A 453 4.12 24.84 12.60
C ASN A 453 4.91 23.56 12.25
N PHE A 454 6.05 23.71 11.60
CA PHE A 454 6.88 22.59 11.16
C PHE A 454 7.43 21.75 12.33
N SER A 455 7.69 22.36 13.50
CA SER A 455 8.16 21.62 14.67
C SER A 455 7.09 20.69 15.26
N ASP A 456 5.81 21.05 15.13
CA ASP A 456 4.71 20.17 15.53
C ASP A 456 4.66 18.92 14.63
N LEU A 457 4.91 19.06 13.32
CA LEU A 457 5.02 17.93 12.39
C LEU A 457 6.19 16.99 12.78
N LEU A 458 7.35 17.54 13.12
CA LEU A 458 8.50 16.76 13.59
C LEU A 458 8.17 16.01 14.88
N ARG A 459 7.48 16.67 15.81
CA ARG A 459 7.03 16.04 17.05
C ARG A 459 6.02 14.92 16.78
N ALA A 460 5.10 15.08 15.85
CA ALA A 460 4.18 14.02 15.46
C ALA A 460 4.93 12.81 14.86
N ALA A 461 5.96 13.05 14.03
CA ALA A 461 6.78 11.99 13.46
C ALA A 461 7.53 11.16 14.51
N GLU A 462 7.84 11.71 15.71
CA GLU A 462 8.42 10.95 16.83
C GLU A 462 7.50 9.87 17.40
N PHE A 463 6.18 10.00 17.22
CA PHE A 463 5.16 9.04 17.62
C PHE A 463 4.81 8.04 16.52
N TRP A 464 5.40 8.19 15.32
CA TRP A 464 5.13 7.31 14.20
C TRP A 464 5.95 6.02 14.32
N ASP A 465 5.34 4.96 14.83
CA ASP A 465 6.01 3.69 15.12
C ASP A 465 6.00 2.72 13.94
N PHE A 466 4.82 2.37 13.49
CA PHE A 466 4.62 1.45 12.37
C PHE A 466 3.22 1.66 11.73
N PRO A 467 3.09 1.38 10.42
CA PRO A 467 4.17 0.94 9.53
C PRO A 467 5.19 2.05 9.32
N PRO A 468 6.48 1.75 9.02
CA PRO A 468 7.43 2.78 8.64
C PRO A 468 6.91 3.60 7.46
N GLN A 469 7.06 4.93 7.53
CA GLN A 469 6.64 5.84 6.46
C GLN A 469 7.67 6.95 6.24
N ASN A 470 7.92 7.28 4.97
CA ASN A 470 8.49 8.58 4.65
C ASN A 470 7.40 9.63 4.83
N ILE A 471 7.48 10.43 5.87
CA ILE A 471 6.56 11.54 6.11
C ILE A 471 7.14 12.77 5.42
N ALA A 472 6.54 13.14 4.28
CA ALA A 472 6.84 14.41 3.62
C ALA A 472 6.04 15.53 4.28
N MET A 473 6.71 16.61 4.67
CA MET A 473 6.17 17.65 5.52
C MET A 473 6.54 19.03 5.00
N VAL A 474 5.59 19.95 5.01
CA VAL A 474 5.83 21.37 4.75
C VAL A 474 5.10 22.25 5.75
N GLY A 475 5.78 23.28 6.21
CA GLY A 475 5.20 24.41 6.89
C GLY A 475 5.34 25.67 6.03
N ARG A 476 5.04 26.84 6.57
CA ARG A 476 5.16 28.12 5.84
C ARG A 476 6.59 28.48 5.42
N HIS A 477 7.61 27.94 6.09
CA HIS A 477 9.03 28.30 5.85
C HIS A 477 9.96 27.11 5.70
N HIS A 478 9.55 25.93 6.14
CA HIS A 478 10.36 24.73 6.19
C HIS A 478 9.71 23.58 5.45
N ALA A 479 10.56 22.72 4.87
CA ALA A 479 10.13 21.48 4.21
C ALA A 479 11.09 20.34 4.54
N GLY A 480 10.58 19.13 4.68
CA GLY A 480 11.41 17.96 4.95
C GLY A 480 10.72 16.65 4.66
N ILE A 481 11.52 15.59 4.62
CA ILE A 481 11.06 14.19 4.58
C ILE A 481 11.80 13.44 5.67
N ILE A 482 11.09 12.67 6.47
CA ILE A 482 11.64 11.77 7.49
C ILE A 482 11.13 10.37 7.22
N ASP A 483 12.03 9.39 7.20
CA ASP A 483 11.72 7.97 7.26
C ASP A 483 11.43 7.61 8.73
N ALA A 484 10.18 7.77 9.17
CA ALA A 484 9.73 7.52 10.53
C ALA A 484 9.26 6.07 10.69
N GLY A 485 9.67 5.44 11.80
CA GLY A 485 9.28 4.07 12.12
C GLY A 485 10.16 3.42 13.16
N LEU A 486 9.75 2.25 13.64
CA LEU A 486 10.54 1.40 14.51
C LEU A 486 11.33 0.38 13.70
N TYR A 487 12.64 0.50 13.74
CA TYR A 487 13.58 -0.41 13.08
C TYR A 487 14.34 -1.21 14.14
N PRO A 488 14.08 -2.54 14.28
CA PRO A 488 14.71 -3.39 15.26
C PRO A 488 16.22 -3.50 15.03
N LEU A 489 17.02 -3.34 16.08
CA LEU A 489 18.47 -3.49 16.04
C LEU A 489 18.87 -4.88 16.54
N ILE A 490 19.64 -5.58 15.75
CA ILE A 490 20.22 -6.89 16.05
C ILE A 490 21.74 -6.74 16.25
N ASN A 491 22.26 -7.43 17.26
CA ASN A 491 23.71 -7.42 17.52
C ASN A 491 24.40 -8.49 16.65
N GLU A 492 25.17 -8.05 15.67
CA GLU A 492 25.89 -8.91 14.73
C GLU A 492 27.38 -8.94 15.00
N THR A 493 28.00 -10.11 14.71
CA THR A 493 29.46 -10.26 14.73
C THR A 493 29.95 -10.37 13.27
N LEU A 494 30.69 -9.39 12.83
CA LEU A 494 31.29 -9.35 11.51
C LEU A 494 32.38 -10.43 11.32
N PRO A 495 32.77 -10.78 10.09
CA PRO A 495 33.85 -11.75 9.80
C PRO A 495 35.20 -11.41 10.44
N ASN A 496 35.44 -10.12 10.70
CA ASN A 496 36.63 -9.65 11.38
C ASN A 496 36.56 -9.70 12.93
N GLY A 497 35.48 -10.27 13.49
CA GLY A 497 35.25 -10.40 14.92
C GLY A 497 34.67 -9.15 15.61
N LYS A 498 34.43 -8.05 14.89
CA LYS A 498 33.78 -6.86 15.47
C LYS A 498 32.28 -7.03 15.62
N HIS A 499 31.73 -6.53 16.73
CA HIS A 499 30.29 -6.46 16.99
C HIS A 499 29.74 -5.15 16.44
N VAL A 500 28.57 -5.24 15.77
CA VAL A 500 27.87 -4.09 15.21
C VAL A 500 26.36 -4.25 15.43
N LEU A 501 25.65 -3.13 15.51
CA LEU A 501 24.21 -3.11 15.46
C LEU A 501 23.76 -2.96 14.02
N VAL A 502 22.87 -3.83 13.58
CA VAL A 502 22.26 -3.82 12.23
C VAL A 502 20.76 -3.91 12.35
N ILE A 503 20.04 -3.49 11.32
CA ILE A 503 18.59 -3.62 11.22
C ILE A 503 18.28 -4.90 10.47
N GLY A 504 17.55 -5.82 11.11
CA GLY A 504 17.01 -7.03 10.52
C GLY A 504 17.99 -7.86 9.69
N SER A 505 17.46 -8.71 8.84
CA SER A 505 18.23 -9.41 7.82
C SER A 505 17.43 -9.50 6.52
N ARG A 506 18.10 -9.88 5.42
CA ARG A 506 17.41 -10.17 4.15
C ARG A 506 17.09 -11.66 3.99
N GLY A 507 17.04 -12.40 5.08
CA GLY A 507 16.70 -13.82 5.11
C GLY A 507 16.35 -14.27 6.52
N PRO A 508 15.68 -15.44 6.68
CA PRO A 508 15.23 -15.88 8.00
C PRO A 508 16.39 -16.03 8.98
N LEU A 509 16.18 -15.56 10.19
CA LEU A 509 17.12 -15.62 11.31
C LEU A 509 17.02 -16.94 12.08
N ASN A 510 18.10 -17.34 12.75
CA ASN A 510 18.09 -18.53 13.61
C ASN A 510 17.46 -18.20 14.98
N GLY A 511 16.20 -18.59 15.20
CA GLY A 511 15.46 -18.38 16.43
C GLY A 511 15.94 -19.19 17.64
N SER A 512 16.73 -20.26 17.42
CA SER A 512 17.11 -21.17 18.51
C SER A 512 18.30 -20.69 19.35
N SER A 513 19.12 -19.79 18.83
CA SER A 513 20.40 -19.41 19.43
C SER A 513 20.34 -18.29 20.47
N GLY A 514 19.28 -17.52 20.50
CA GLY A 514 19.18 -16.28 21.28
C GLY A 514 20.14 -15.16 20.85
N LYS A 515 20.87 -15.35 19.75
CA LYS A 515 21.88 -14.42 19.26
C LYS A 515 21.29 -13.31 18.39
N TYR A 516 20.21 -13.61 17.70
CA TYR A 516 19.60 -12.72 16.70
C TYR A 516 18.36 -12.00 17.23
N GLU A 517 18.18 -11.96 18.55
CA GLU A 517 17.09 -11.23 19.17
C GLU A 517 17.30 -9.72 19.05
N PRO A 518 16.26 -8.94 18.76
CA PRO A 518 16.36 -7.50 18.77
C PRO A 518 16.77 -6.96 20.15
N VAL A 519 17.77 -6.08 20.17
CA VAL A 519 18.30 -5.47 21.42
C VAL A 519 17.79 -4.04 21.64
N GLY A 520 16.99 -3.51 20.71
CA GLY A 520 16.42 -2.17 20.75
C GLY A 520 15.95 -1.72 19.37
N PHE A 521 15.76 -0.42 19.21
CA PHE A 521 15.35 0.21 17.96
C PHE A 521 16.30 1.35 17.60
N VAL A 522 16.37 1.69 16.31
CA VAL A 522 17.10 2.89 15.86
C VAL A 522 16.48 4.11 16.55
N PRO A 523 17.25 4.91 17.30
CA PRO A 523 16.73 6.13 17.88
C PRO A 523 16.23 7.12 16.83
N PHE A 524 15.08 7.78 17.05
CA PHE A 524 14.44 8.71 16.11
C PHE A 524 15.41 9.71 15.48
N LYS A 525 16.29 10.32 16.27
CA LYS A 525 17.28 11.31 15.81
C LYS A 525 18.27 10.77 14.75
N TYR A 526 18.40 9.44 14.63
CA TYR A 526 19.28 8.78 13.67
C TYR A 526 18.52 8.18 12.48
N LEU A 527 17.17 8.31 12.43
CA LEU A 527 16.41 7.92 11.26
C LEU A 527 16.78 8.77 10.04
N PRO A 528 16.77 8.21 8.82
CA PRO A 528 17.04 8.97 7.62
C PRO A 528 16.08 10.15 7.49
N GLN A 529 16.63 11.35 7.36
CA GLN A 529 15.84 12.57 7.25
C GLN A 529 16.57 13.61 6.41
N THR A 530 15.80 14.45 5.74
CA THR A 530 16.30 15.61 5.02
C THR A 530 15.38 16.79 5.28
N ILE A 531 15.90 17.87 5.83
CA ILE A 531 15.16 19.08 6.17
C ILE A 531 15.86 20.26 5.49
N ASP A 532 15.08 21.07 4.75
CA ASP A 532 15.56 22.21 3.98
C ASP A 532 16.80 21.91 3.14
N PRO A 533 16.78 20.84 2.29
CA PRO A 533 17.97 20.43 1.54
C PRO A 533 18.49 21.56 0.66
N SER A 534 19.83 21.75 0.63
CA SER A 534 20.49 22.83 -0.11
C SER A 534 20.20 22.80 -1.62
N ARG A 535 19.94 21.61 -2.19
CA ARG A 535 19.52 21.46 -3.60
C ARG A 535 18.12 21.99 -3.90
N GLY A 536 17.34 22.35 -2.86
CA GLY A 536 16.03 22.96 -2.98
C GLY A 536 14.85 21.96 -3.09
N TYR A 537 15.09 20.66 -3.06
CA TYR A 537 14.04 19.65 -3.13
C TYR A 537 14.51 18.31 -2.52
N ALA A 538 13.54 17.53 -2.08
CA ALA A 538 13.69 16.11 -1.75
C ALA A 538 12.48 15.33 -2.24
N PHE A 539 12.61 14.00 -2.39
CA PHE A 539 11.55 13.15 -2.92
C PHE A 539 11.66 11.74 -2.36
N ALA A 540 10.53 11.05 -2.30
CA ALA A 540 10.41 9.70 -1.78
C ALA A 540 9.38 8.86 -2.59
N PRO A 541 9.65 8.53 -3.88
CA PRO A 541 8.86 7.56 -4.63
C PRO A 541 9.32 6.11 -4.38
N ASN A 542 9.55 5.72 -3.09
CA ASN A 542 9.90 4.39 -2.61
C ASN A 542 11.31 3.87 -2.96
N GLN A 543 12.21 4.74 -3.37
CA GLN A 543 13.63 4.41 -3.55
C GLN A 543 14.33 4.27 -2.19
N PRO A 544 15.59 3.82 -2.16
CA PRO A 544 16.39 3.78 -0.94
C PRO A 544 16.37 5.09 -0.15
N THR A 545 16.07 5.01 1.14
CA THR A 545 15.94 6.18 2.01
C THR A 545 17.28 6.80 2.34
N ALA A 546 18.34 5.99 2.41
CA ALA A 546 19.69 6.43 2.73
C ALA A 546 20.73 5.79 1.80
N TRP A 547 21.87 6.45 1.66
CA TRP A 547 23.01 5.99 0.88
C TRP A 547 24.08 5.33 1.77
N ILE A 548 25.14 4.89 1.16
CA ILE A 548 26.27 4.13 1.74
C ILE A 548 26.92 4.76 2.98
N ASN A 549 26.72 6.05 3.21
CA ASN A 549 27.21 6.75 4.40
C ASN A 549 26.27 6.62 5.62
N TYR A 550 25.08 5.99 5.46
CA TYR A 550 24.19 5.73 6.58
C TYR A 550 24.71 4.59 7.48
N PRO A 551 24.70 4.79 8.81
CA PRO A 551 25.41 3.88 9.72
C PRO A 551 24.68 2.56 10.02
N TYR A 552 23.36 2.49 9.79
CA TYR A 552 22.56 1.28 10.00
C TYR A 552 22.16 0.68 8.66
N PRO A 553 22.88 -0.32 8.13
CA PRO A 553 22.47 -1.01 6.92
C PRO A 553 21.08 -1.67 7.11
N PHE A 554 20.38 -1.92 6.02
CA PHE A 554 19.05 -2.56 5.99
C PHE A 554 17.89 -1.77 6.60
N ILE A 555 17.99 -0.45 6.74
CA ILE A 555 16.86 0.37 7.22
C ILE A 555 15.61 0.19 6.34
N GLY A 556 15.80 -0.03 5.03
CA GLY A 556 14.82 -0.57 4.12
C GLY A 556 15.54 -1.58 3.24
N GLY A 557 15.12 -2.77 3.07
CA GLY A 557 15.87 -3.79 2.33
C GLY A 557 15.23 -4.23 1.04
N TYR A 558 14.00 -3.82 0.80
CA TYR A 558 13.17 -4.35 -0.29
C TYR A 558 12.56 -3.22 -1.11
N TRP A 559 13.39 -2.21 -1.41
CA TRP A 559 12.96 -1.05 -2.18
C TRP A 559 12.50 -1.44 -3.58
N VAL A 560 11.57 -0.69 -4.11
CA VAL A 560 11.20 -0.79 -5.52
C VAL A 560 12.27 -0.16 -6.42
N SER A 561 12.18 -0.38 -7.71
CA SER A 561 13.10 0.18 -8.69
C SER A 561 13.10 1.72 -8.70
N ASN A 562 14.24 2.31 -9.05
CA ASN A 562 14.45 3.75 -9.00
C ASN A 562 13.83 4.55 -10.17
N GLY A 563 13.05 3.93 -11.08
CA GLY A 563 12.55 4.61 -12.29
C GLY A 563 11.85 5.92 -12.00
N ARG A 564 10.88 5.90 -11.07
CA ARG A 564 10.14 7.09 -10.65
C ARG A 564 11.02 8.12 -9.93
N ALA A 565 12.00 7.66 -9.13
CA ALA A 565 12.96 8.53 -8.45
C ALA A 565 13.88 9.25 -9.43
N LEU A 566 14.34 8.55 -10.47
CA LEU A 566 15.14 9.13 -11.55
C LEU A 566 14.35 10.16 -12.36
N ASP A 567 13.07 9.89 -12.63
CA ASP A 567 12.19 10.84 -13.33
C ASP A 567 11.99 12.12 -12.51
N VAL A 568 11.65 12.02 -11.21
CA VAL A 568 11.53 13.18 -10.31
C VAL A 568 12.85 13.95 -10.24
N TYR A 569 13.97 13.23 -10.06
CA TYR A 569 15.29 13.85 -10.00
C TYR A 569 15.62 14.61 -11.28
N HIS A 570 15.43 13.97 -12.44
CA HIS A 570 15.67 14.59 -13.74
C HIS A 570 14.81 15.84 -13.93
N TYR A 571 13.51 15.75 -13.69
CA TYR A 571 12.56 16.86 -13.86
C TYR A 571 12.91 18.04 -12.93
N LEU A 572 13.10 17.78 -11.63
CA LEU A 572 13.35 18.85 -10.65
C LEU A 572 14.76 19.45 -10.79
N SER A 573 15.76 18.68 -11.23
CA SER A 573 17.14 19.19 -11.37
C SER A 573 17.29 20.22 -12.49
N VAL A 574 16.56 20.10 -13.59
CA VAL A 574 16.69 20.96 -14.77
C VAL A 574 15.86 22.27 -14.65
N LEU A 575 14.80 22.28 -13.85
CA LEU A 575 13.98 23.47 -13.65
C LEU A 575 14.73 24.49 -12.79
N PRO A 576 14.80 25.78 -13.18
CA PRO A 576 15.42 26.80 -12.35
C PRO A 576 14.57 27.12 -11.11
N SER A 577 13.24 27.05 -11.23
CA SER A 577 12.27 27.19 -10.15
C SER A 577 11.05 26.30 -10.43
N VAL A 578 10.31 25.95 -9.40
CA VAL A 578 9.15 25.04 -9.47
C VAL A 578 7.89 25.77 -9.01
N SER A 579 6.84 25.72 -9.79
CA SER A 579 5.50 26.22 -9.45
C SER A 579 4.58 25.10 -8.97
N ILE A 580 3.45 25.45 -8.35
CA ILE A 580 2.42 24.48 -7.95
C ILE A 580 1.84 23.74 -9.18
N ASN A 581 1.78 24.39 -10.33
CA ASN A 581 1.37 23.74 -11.59
C ASN A 581 2.42 22.72 -12.07
N ASP A 582 3.71 22.97 -11.86
CA ASP A 582 4.75 21.99 -12.17
C ASP A 582 4.66 20.77 -11.25
N MET A 583 4.27 20.97 -9.98
CA MET A 583 3.99 19.88 -9.05
C MET A 583 2.87 18.97 -9.58
N MET A 584 1.73 19.53 -10.01
CA MET A 584 0.60 18.77 -10.57
C MET A 584 0.97 18.11 -11.90
N LYS A 585 1.73 18.76 -12.78
CA LYS A 585 2.22 18.18 -14.03
C LYS A 585 3.13 16.98 -13.77
N LEU A 586 3.99 17.08 -12.77
CA LEU A 586 4.91 15.99 -12.43
C LEU A 586 4.13 14.77 -11.89
N GLN A 587 3.10 14.95 -11.06
CA GLN A 587 2.21 13.86 -10.64
C GLN A 587 1.44 13.21 -11.81
N SER A 588 1.23 13.96 -12.88
CA SER A 588 0.52 13.50 -14.09
C SER A 588 1.46 12.99 -15.18
N ASN A 589 2.76 12.87 -14.88
CA ASN A 589 3.74 12.42 -15.86
C ASN A 589 3.57 10.93 -16.16
N VAL A 590 3.39 10.63 -17.43
CA VAL A 590 3.24 9.27 -17.97
C VAL A 590 4.48 8.83 -18.76
N THR A 591 5.63 9.46 -18.54
CA THR A 591 6.92 9.04 -19.09
C THR A 591 7.50 7.93 -18.22
N ASP A 592 7.82 6.79 -18.82
CA ASP A 592 8.64 5.76 -18.15
C ASP A 592 10.13 6.05 -18.38
N TYR A 593 10.82 6.37 -17.29
CA TYR A 593 12.23 6.69 -17.35
C TYR A 593 13.12 5.47 -17.67
N TRP A 594 12.69 4.26 -17.27
CA TRP A 594 13.38 3.03 -17.69
C TRP A 594 13.21 2.75 -19.16
N ALA A 595 12.03 2.95 -19.71
CA ALA A 595 11.79 2.85 -21.14
C ALA A 595 12.63 3.88 -21.92
N PHE A 596 12.73 5.11 -21.40
CA PHE A 596 13.57 6.15 -21.98
C PHE A 596 15.05 5.73 -22.06
N LEU A 597 15.59 5.10 -21.02
CA LEU A 597 16.99 4.65 -20.97
C LEU A 597 17.22 3.35 -21.75
N LEU A 598 16.30 2.39 -21.69
CA LEU A 598 16.46 1.06 -22.30
C LEU A 598 16.18 1.06 -23.81
N LYS A 599 15.23 1.86 -24.27
CA LYS A 599 14.81 1.90 -25.69
C LYS A 599 15.97 2.06 -26.68
N PRO A 600 16.97 2.94 -26.47
CA PRO A 600 18.12 3.06 -27.38
C PRO A 600 18.87 1.74 -27.59
N TYR A 601 19.01 0.91 -26.57
CA TYR A 601 19.66 -0.41 -26.67
C TYR A 601 18.79 -1.40 -27.46
N LEU A 602 17.48 -1.40 -27.24
CA LEU A 602 16.52 -2.23 -27.97
C LEU A 602 16.52 -1.85 -29.47
N ILE A 603 16.43 -0.57 -29.79
CA ILE A 603 16.49 -0.07 -31.17
C ILE A 603 17.82 -0.44 -31.86
N ASN A 604 18.93 -0.30 -31.15
CA ASN A 604 20.23 -0.69 -31.70
C ASN A 604 20.32 -2.19 -31.97
N ALA A 605 19.76 -3.02 -31.08
CA ALA A 605 19.70 -4.47 -31.29
C ALA A 605 18.85 -4.87 -32.50
N LEU A 606 17.76 -4.14 -32.77
CA LEU A 606 16.83 -4.38 -33.90
C LEU A 606 17.29 -3.78 -35.23
N LYS A 607 18.23 -2.84 -35.23
CA LYS A 607 18.62 -2.05 -36.43
C LYS A 607 19.05 -2.86 -37.63
N GLY A 608 19.70 -4.01 -37.45
CA GLY A 608 20.21 -4.89 -38.51
C GLY A 608 19.32 -6.09 -38.83
N MET A 609 18.17 -6.20 -38.20
CA MET A 609 17.26 -7.34 -38.33
C MET A 609 16.56 -7.35 -39.71
N ASN A 610 16.46 -8.53 -40.30
CA ASN A 610 15.63 -8.73 -41.49
C ASN A 610 14.16 -8.83 -41.09
N MET A 611 13.41 -7.76 -41.28
CA MET A 611 12.02 -7.59 -40.81
C MET A 611 11.02 -7.79 -41.96
N ASN A 612 9.94 -8.53 -41.68
CA ASN A 612 8.75 -8.54 -42.51
C ASN A 612 7.97 -7.18 -42.41
N PRO A 613 6.99 -6.91 -43.28
CA PRO A 613 6.28 -5.61 -43.25
C PRO A 613 5.63 -5.22 -41.92
N ILE A 614 5.09 -6.18 -41.16
CA ILE A 614 4.44 -5.92 -39.87
C ILE A 614 5.51 -5.60 -38.80
N GLU A 615 6.59 -6.39 -38.73
CA GLU A 615 7.74 -6.12 -37.88
C GLU A 615 8.37 -4.76 -38.16
N ARG A 616 8.50 -4.41 -39.47
CA ARG A 616 9.02 -3.09 -39.88
C ARG A 616 8.14 -1.95 -39.38
N SER A 617 6.82 -2.07 -39.54
CA SER A 617 5.87 -1.08 -39.04
C SER A 617 5.93 -0.94 -37.54
N ALA A 618 5.97 -2.06 -36.79
CA ALA A 618 6.11 -2.05 -35.33
C ALA A 618 7.43 -1.41 -34.87
N TYR A 619 8.55 -1.75 -35.53
CA TYR A 619 9.86 -1.12 -35.27
C TYR A 619 9.81 0.41 -35.48
N GLU A 620 9.14 0.91 -36.52
CA GLU A 620 9.03 2.35 -36.78
C GLU A 620 8.20 3.06 -35.72
N TYR A 621 7.11 2.43 -35.19
CA TYR A 621 6.37 2.95 -34.05
C TYR A 621 7.23 2.97 -32.78
N LEU A 622 7.97 1.92 -32.49
CA LEU A 622 8.87 1.87 -31.33
C LEU A 622 9.99 2.92 -31.45
N LEU A 623 10.57 3.09 -32.66
CA LEU A 623 11.64 4.05 -32.91
C LEU A 623 11.18 5.49 -32.67
N SER A 624 9.99 5.87 -33.16
CA SER A 624 9.44 7.23 -33.07
C SER A 624 8.82 7.55 -31.71
N TRP A 625 8.51 6.54 -30.91
CA TRP A 625 7.91 6.71 -29.59
C TRP A 625 8.86 7.40 -28.61
N ASN A 626 8.37 8.32 -27.79
CA ASN A 626 9.14 9.12 -26.84
C ASN A 626 9.11 8.60 -25.38
N SER A 627 8.75 7.32 -25.19
CA SER A 627 8.64 6.66 -23.86
C SER A 627 7.50 7.19 -22.98
N THR A 628 6.45 7.77 -23.58
CA THR A 628 5.22 8.17 -22.89
C THR A 628 4.12 7.11 -23.08
N PHE A 629 3.33 6.90 -22.04
CA PHE A 629 2.28 5.88 -22.01
C PHE A 629 0.89 6.51 -22.11
N TYR A 630 0.63 7.17 -23.29
CA TYR A 630 -0.69 7.70 -23.61
C TYR A 630 -1.59 6.64 -24.24
N VAL A 631 -2.88 6.61 -23.88
CA VAL A 631 -3.85 5.60 -24.34
C VAL A 631 -3.98 5.51 -25.86
N GLY A 632 -3.71 6.59 -26.60
CA GLY A 632 -3.74 6.64 -28.07
C GLY A 632 -2.46 6.20 -28.77
N GLU A 633 -1.36 5.97 -28.04
CA GLU A 633 -0.06 5.63 -28.62
C GLU A 633 0.09 4.12 -28.83
N VAL A 634 0.86 3.74 -29.85
CA VAL A 634 1.15 2.35 -30.23
C VAL A 634 2.46 1.87 -29.58
N GLY A 635 3.45 2.76 -29.45
CA GLY A 635 4.77 2.44 -28.89
C GLY A 635 4.72 1.77 -27.52
N PRO A 636 3.87 2.21 -26.56
CA PRO A 636 3.73 1.56 -25.26
C PRO A 636 3.38 0.08 -25.34
N THR A 637 2.43 -0.28 -26.22
CA THR A 637 2.03 -1.68 -26.44
C THR A 637 3.20 -2.53 -26.92
N ILE A 638 3.90 -2.08 -27.97
CA ILE A 638 5.05 -2.80 -28.52
C ILE A 638 6.16 -2.94 -27.46
N TYR A 639 6.51 -1.87 -26.77
CA TYR A 639 7.52 -1.91 -25.71
C TYR A 639 7.14 -2.90 -24.60
N THR A 640 5.93 -2.80 -24.06
CA THR A 640 5.48 -3.64 -22.95
C THR A 640 5.47 -5.13 -23.29
N TYR A 641 4.97 -5.48 -24.48
CA TYR A 641 4.93 -6.89 -24.89
C TYR A 641 6.31 -7.42 -25.29
N LEU A 642 7.21 -6.57 -25.80
CA LEU A 642 8.63 -6.93 -26.00
C LEU A 642 9.30 -7.27 -24.66
N ILE A 643 9.14 -6.42 -23.65
CA ILE A 643 9.66 -6.71 -22.29
C ILE A 643 9.01 -7.98 -21.73
N SER A 644 7.70 -8.16 -21.92
CA SER A 644 6.99 -9.38 -21.47
C SER A 644 7.54 -10.66 -22.13
N GLU A 645 7.87 -10.61 -23.43
CA GLU A 645 8.49 -11.75 -24.11
C GLU A 645 9.93 -11.97 -23.64
N MET A 646 10.71 -10.91 -23.44
CA MET A 646 12.04 -11.01 -22.84
C MET A 646 12.00 -11.67 -21.47
N VAL A 647 11.01 -11.33 -20.63
CA VAL A 647 10.77 -11.97 -19.31
C VAL A 647 10.41 -13.45 -19.49
N ASN A 648 9.52 -13.77 -20.44
CA ASN A 648 9.09 -15.13 -20.72
C ASN A 648 10.27 -16.03 -21.14
N LEU A 649 11.12 -15.57 -22.04
CA LEU A 649 12.26 -16.31 -22.56
C LEU A 649 13.45 -16.41 -21.60
N SER A 650 13.53 -15.56 -20.58
CA SER A 650 14.61 -15.52 -19.59
C SER A 650 14.17 -15.90 -18.19
N LEU A 651 13.60 -14.93 -17.45
CA LEU A 651 13.30 -15.05 -16.02
C LEU A 651 12.29 -16.17 -15.73
N ASN A 652 11.15 -16.20 -16.45
CA ASN A 652 10.14 -17.23 -16.22
C ASN A 652 10.68 -18.62 -16.51
N ARG A 653 11.44 -18.78 -17.60
CA ARG A 653 12.07 -20.05 -17.95
C ARG A 653 13.05 -20.51 -16.88
N LEU A 654 13.88 -19.60 -16.36
CA LEU A 654 14.82 -19.89 -15.27
C LEU A 654 14.09 -20.29 -13.99
N LEU A 655 13.18 -19.45 -13.52
CA LEU A 655 12.53 -19.61 -12.21
C LEU A 655 11.59 -20.82 -12.19
N PHE A 656 10.76 -21.01 -13.23
CA PHE A 656 9.82 -22.14 -13.30
C PHE A 656 10.54 -23.49 -13.40
N SER A 657 11.71 -23.53 -14.06
CA SER A 657 12.53 -24.74 -14.07
C SER A 657 13.06 -25.16 -12.68
N HIS A 658 13.07 -24.23 -11.72
CA HIS A 658 13.45 -24.46 -10.31
C HIS A 658 12.23 -24.46 -9.36
N GLY A 659 11.00 -24.46 -9.89
CA GLY A 659 9.79 -24.49 -9.07
C GLY A 659 9.47 -23.20 -8.35
N ILE A 660 10.01 -22.07 -8.81
CA ILE A 660 9.79 -20.74 -8.23
C ILE A 660 8.75 -20.00 -9.07
N TYR A 661 7.60 -19.68 -8.49
CA TYR A 661 6.45 -19.09 -9.19
C TYR A 661 6.04 -17.71 -8.65
N PHE A 662 6.75 -17.17 -7.66
CA PHE A 662 6.39 -15.92 -7.00
C PHE A 662 7.10 -14.69 -7.57
N TYR A 663 8.21 -14.87 -8.31
CA TYR A 663 9.06 -13.76 -8.79
C TYR A 663 8.29 -12.74 -9.64
N THR A 664 7.26 -13.17 -10.34
CA THR A 664 6.45 -12.32 -11.23
C THR A 664 5.56 -11.29 -10.55
N LYS A 665 5.38 -11.32 -9.21
CA LYS A 665 4.49 -10.36 -8.52
C LYS A 665 5.20 -9.14 -7.92
N GLN A 666 6.41 -9.27 -7.40
CA GLN A 666 7.13 -8.16 -6.73
C GLN A 666 8.36 -7.68 -7.49
N SER A 667 9.01 -8.54 -8.22
CA SER A 667 10.23 -8.21 -8.97
C SER A 667 9.96 -7.60 -10.34
N ASP A 668 8.72 -7.49 -10.77
CA ASP A 668 8.37 -6.71 -11.95
C ASP A 668 8.97 -5.29 -11.88
N SER A 669 9.10 -4.72 -10.67
CA SER A 669 9.73 -3.42 -10.48
C SER A 669 11.21 -3.36 -10.92
N TYR A 670 11.94 -4.48 -10.93
CA TYR A 670 13.35 -4.50 -11.35
C TYR A 670 13.56 -4.88 -12.83
N ILE A 671 12.54 -5.39 -13.53
CA ILE A 671 12.71 -5.98 -14.85
C ILE A 671 13.32 -5.02 -15.88
N PRO A 672 12.78 -3.81 -16.13
CA PRO A 672 13.40 -2.91 -17.10
C PRO A 672 14.82 -2.50 -16.71
N SER A 673 15.06 -2.24 -15.42
CA SER A 673 16.40 -1.86 -14.94
C SER A 673 17.41 -3.01 -15.00
N LEU A 674 16.96 -4.26 -14.81
CA LEU A 674 17.80 -5.45 -15.00
C LEU A 674 18.19 -5.60 -16.48
N PHE A 675 17.25 -5.48 -17.42
CA PHE A 675 17.57 -5.57 -18.84
C PHE A 675 18.44 -4.40 -19.31
N LEU A 676 18.26 -3.20 -18.75
CA LEU A 676 19.17 -2.09 -18.99
C LEU A 676 20.60 -2.40 -18.46
N TYR A 677 20.69 -2.93 -17.24
CA TYR A 677 21.98 -3.35 -16.66
C TYR A 677 22.66 -4.42 -17.53
N ILE A 678 21.91 -5.43 -17.99
CA ILE A 678 22.44 -6.45 -18.89
C ILE A 678 22.91 -5.82 -20.21
N ALA A 679 22.09 -4.98 -20.84
CA ALA A 679 22.45 -4.32 -22.10
C ALA A 679 23.75 -3.49 -22.00
N GLU A 680 23.95 -2.82 -20.86
CA GLU A 680 25.04 -1.88 -20.65
C GLU A 680 26.30 -2.54 -20.08
N LYS A 681 26.16 -3.47 -19.12
CA LYS A 681 27.27 -4.01 -18.33
C LYS A 681 27.59 -5.48 -18.59
N ASP A 682 26.60 -6.30 -19.02
CA ASP A 682 26.77 -7.75 -19.20
C ASP A 682 25.97 -8.28 -20.41
N PRO A 683 26.22 -7.76 -21.65
CA PRO A 683 25.47 -8.15 -22.85
C PRO A 683 25.64 -9.62 -23.23
N THR A 684 26.54 -10.33 -22.55
CA THR A 684 26.77 -11.77 -22.71
C THR A 684 26.19 -12.61 -21.57
N SER A 685 25.33 -12.00 -20.73
CA SER A 685 24.68 -12.68 -19.62
C SER A 685 23.95 -13.96 -20.06
N PHE A 686 23.95 -14.95 -19.19
CA PHE A 686 23.18 -16.19 -19.41
C PHE A 686 21.66 -15.93 -19.49
N LEU A 687 21.15 -14.87 -18.88
CA LEU A 687 19.74 -14.47 -18.95
C LEU A 687 19.30 -14.08 -20.36
N VAL A 688 20.24 -13.68 -21.21
CA VAL A 688 20.01 -13.33 -22.61
C VAL A 688 20.71 -14.29 -23.57
N ASN A 689 20.84 -15.56 -23.16
CA ASN A 689 21.45 -16.65 -23.95
C ASN A 689 22.86 -16.29 -24.48
N GLY A 690 23.64 -15.48 -23.76
CA GLY A 690 24.98 -15.06 -24.14
C GLY A 690 25.08 -14.00 -25.23
N ASN A 691 23.94 -13.46 -25.72
CA ASN A 691 23.92 -12.43 -26.76
C ASN A 691 22.68 -11.56 -26.70
N PHE A 692 22.79 -10.39 -26.11
CA PHE A 692 21.66 -9.46 -25.93
C PHE A 692 21.00 -9.07 -27.28
N THR A 693 21.77 -8.83 -28.33
CA THR A 693 21.24 -8.43 -29.65
C THR A 693 20.36 -9.52 -30.25
N LEU A 694 20.85 -10.75 -30.30
CA LEU A 694 20.06 -11.87 -30.85
C LEU A 694 18.84 -12.17 -29.99
N PHE A 695 18.98 -12.08 -28.68
CA PHE A 695 17.89 -12.29 -27.73
C PHE A 695 16.75 -11.27 -27.93
N VAL A 696 17.08 -9.98 -28.11
CA VAL A 696 16.07 -8.93 -28.41
C VAL A 696 15.43 -9.16 -29.76
N GLN A 697 16.17 -9.58 -30.79
CA GLN A 697 15.61 -9.87 -32.12
C GLN A 697 14.63 -11.06 -32.08
N GLU A 698 14.97 -12.13 -31.39
CA GLU A 698 14.09 -13.30 -31.17
C GLU A 698 12.81 -12.86 -30.41
N SER A 699 12.97 -12.18 -29.28
CA SER A 699 11.85 -11.67 -28.47
C SER A 699 10.92 -10.76 -29.27
N PHE A 700 11.48 -9.87 -30.10
CA PHE A 700 10.67 -8.96 -30.94
C PHE A 700 9.88 -9.74 -32.02
N SER A 701 10.50 -10.70 -32.70
CA SER A 701 9.78 -11.52 -33.68
C SER A 701 8.61 -12.30 -33.06
N ASP A 702 8.83 -12.87 -31.91
CA ASP A 702 7.81 -13.69 -31.24
C ASP A 702 6.69 -12.84 -30.64
N GLU A 703 7.03 -11.69 -30.06
CA GLU A 703 6.05 -10.68 -29.63
C GLU A 703 5.18 -10.18 -30.78
N ILE A 704 5.76 -9.82 -31.94
CA ILE A 704 5.01 -9.35 -33.11
C ILE A 704 4.06 -10.43 -33.65
N LYS A 705 4.47 -11.69 -33.68
CA LYS A 705 3.58 -12.82 -34.02
C LYS A 705 2.40 -12.90 -33.04
N PHE A 706 2.67 -12.79 -31.74
CA PHE A 706 1.65 -12.80 -30.68
C PHE A 706 0.65 -11.65 -30.84
N LEU A 707 1.13 -10.40 -30.98
CA LEU A 707 0.27 -9.21 -31.15
C LEU A 707 -0.53 -9.28 -32.47
N THR A 708 0.08 -9.75 -33.55
CA THR A 708 -0.62 -9.95 -34.83
C THR A 708 -1.78 -10.94 -34.69
N SER A 709 -1.56 -12.04 -33.99
CA SER A 709 -2.59 -13.06 -33.79
C SER A 709 -3.75 -12.59 -32.91
N THR A 710 -3.51 -11.63 -32.02
CA THR A 710 -4.48 -11.17 -31.00
C THR A 710 -5.12 -9.83 -31.36
N LEU A 711 -4.37 -8.87 -31.93
CA LEU A 711 -4.84 -7.52 -32.26
C LEU A 711 -5.03 -7.31 -33.78
N GLY A 712 -4.61 -8.27 -34.61
CA GLY A 712 -4.70 -8.22 -36.07
C GLY A 712 -3.48 -7.54 -36.73
N ASN A 713 -3.44 -7.55 -38.08
CA ASN A 713 -2.25 -7.16 -38.86
C ASN A 713 -1.99 -5.65 -38.93
N ASN A 714 -2.95 -4.81 -38.56
CA ASN A 714 -2.80 -3.37 -38.63
C ASN A 714 -2.17 -2.82 -37.34
N VAL A 715 -0.89 -2.59 -37.35
CA VAL A 715 -0.10 -2.10 -36.21
C VAL A 715 -0.62 -0.77 -35.65
N SER A 716 -1.18 0.11 -36.50
CA SER A 716 -1.74 1.40 -36.06
C SER A 716 -2.92 1.24 -35.07
N ASN A 717 -3.52 0.06 -35.04
CA ASN A 717 -4.61 -0.27 -34.11
C ASN A 717 -4.11 -0.82 -32.75
N TRP A 718 -2.82 -1.04 -32.58
CA TRP A 718 -2.27 -1.59 -31.32
C TRP A 718 -2.08 -0.50 -30.26
N THR A 719 -3.06 0.37 -30.11
CA THR A 719 -2.97 1.48 -29.14
C THR A 719 -3.00 0.98 -27.69
N TRP A 720 -2.31 1.69 -26.80
CA TRP A 720 -2.20 1.35 -25.37
C TRP A 720 -3.56 1.17 -24.69
N GLY A 721 -4.51 2.05 -24.95
CA GLY A 721 -5.86 1.97 -24.40
C GLY A 721 -6.71 0.79 -24.90
N ARG A 722 -6.23 -0.04 -25.85
CA ARG A 722 -6.87 -1.30 -26.22
C ARG A 722 -6.40 -2.51 -25.43
N VAL A 723 -5.31 -2.37 -24.71
CA VAL A 723 -4.67 -3.48 -23.98
C VAL A 723 -4.53 -3.20 -22.49
N HIS A 724 -4.64 -1.96 -22.07
CA HIS A 724 -4.38 -1.52 -20.70
C HIS A 724 -5.58 -0.81 -20.09
N PHE A 725 -6.17 -1.40 -19.05
CA PHE A 725 -7.43 -0.96 -18.47
C PHE A 725 -7.38 -0.93 -16.95
N LEU A 726 -7.99 0.11 -16.38
CA LEU A 726 -8.27 0.24 -14.95
C LEU A 726 -9.58 -0.44 -14.57
N MET A 727 -9.59 -1.15 -13.45
CA MET A 727 -10.80 -1.66 -12.79
C MET A 727 -10.77 -1.29 -11.31
N LEU A 728 -11.81 -0.59 -10.86
CA LEU A 728 -12.06 -0.31 -9.46
C LEU A 728 -12.96 -1.42 -8.91
N TYR A 729 -12.38 -2.40 -8.24
CA TYR A 729 -13.12 -3.56 -7.74
C TYR A 729 -13.90 -3.25 -6.47
N SER A 730 -15.10 -3.79 -6.37
CA SER A 730 -15.80 -3.88 -5.10
C SER A 730 -15.08 -4.86 -4.17
N PRO A 731 -14.95 -4.57 -2.85
CA PRO A 731 -14.41 -5.49 -1.87
C PRO A 731 -15.10 -6.87 -1.85
N LEU A 732 -16.37 -6.92 -2.25
CA LEU A 732 -17.12 -8.18 -2.40
C LEU A 732 -16.81 -8.95 -3.70
N GLY A 733 -15.96 -8.44 -4.59
CA GLY A 733 -15.65 -9.05 -5.88
C GLY A 733 -16.82 -9.09 -6.88
N LEU A 734 -17.92 -8.39 -6.61
CA LEU A 734 -19.13 -8.38 -7.44
C LEU A 734 -18.97 -7.38 -8.59
N LYS A 735 -19.04 -7.86 -9.83
CA LYS A 735 -18.89 -7.01 -11.02
C LYS A 735 -19.90 -5.86 -11.07
N GLY A 736 -21.14 -6.09 -10.63
CA GLY A 736 -22.21 -5.07 -10.62
C GLY A 736 -21.99 -3.96 -9.58
N LEU A 737 -21.04 -4.13 -8.65
CA LEU A 737 -20.63 -3.16 -7.65
C LEU A 737 -19.24 -2.58 -7.94
N SER A 738 -18.62 -2.89 -9.07
CA SER A 738 -17.30 -2.41 -9.49
C SER A 738 -17.44 -1.38 -10.61
N LEU A 739 -16.47 -0.50 -10.78
CA LEU A 739 -16.44 0.51 -11.85
C LEU A 739 -15.31 0.21 -12.84
N GLY A 740 -15.62 0.36 -14.13
CA GLY A 740 -14.68 0.09 -15.23
C GLY A 740 -15.20 -0.99 -16.19
N PRO A 741 -14.35 -1.52 -17.10
CA PRO A 741 -12.97 -1.10 -17.32
C PRO A 741 -12.87 0.26 -18.03
N TYR A 742 -11.88 1.07 -17.61
CA TYR A 742 -11.52 2.34 -18.27
C TYR A 742 -10.15 2.19 -18.92
N ALA A 743 -9.96 2.70 -20.15
CA ALA A 743 -8.63 2.78 -20.73
C ALA A 743 -7.74 3.67 -19.83
N GLU A 744 -6.55 3.17 -19.44
CA GLU A 744 -5.71 3.84 -18.45
C GLU A 744 -4.37 4.30 -19.03
N TRP A 745 -3.91 5.43 -18.56
CA TRP A 745 -2.64 6.08 -18.89
C TRP A 745 -1.53 5.51 -18.00
N GLY A 746 -0.28 5.71 -18.41
CA GLY A 746 0.87 5.32 -17.59
C GLY A 746 1.17 3.82 -17.61
N ASP A 747 2.13 3.43 -16.81
CA ASP A 747 2.55 2.07 -16.53
C ASP A 747 3.06 1.92 -15.09
N SER A 748 3.71 0.81 -14.78
CA SER A 748 4.25 0.54 -13.43
C SER A 748 5.40 1.48 -13.00
N PHE A 749 6.03 2.20 -13.93
CA PHE A 749 7.23 3.02 -13.68
C PHE A 749 7.03 4.50 -13.94
N THR A 750 5.89 4.90 -14.44
CA THR A 750 5.51 6.31 -14.59
C THR A 750 5.14 6.91 -13.23
N LEU A 751 5.23 8.22 -13.06
CA LEU A 751 4.76 8.89 -11.84
C LEU A 751 3.26 8.79 -11.68
N ALA A 752 2.50 8.95 -12.78
CA ALA A 752 1.10 8.55 -12.83
C ALA A 752 1.00 7.02 -12.98
N ALA A 753 1.35 6.30 -11.91
CA ALA A 753 1.56 4.86 -11.96
C ALA A 753 0.27 4.06 -12.20
N ALA A 754 0.37 3.02 -13.03
CA ALA A 754 -0.70 2.10 -13.35
C ALA A 754 -0.12 0.68 -13.43
N TYR A 755 -0.14 -0.03 -12.30
CA TYR A 755 0.61 -1.28 -12.13
C TYR A 755 -0.04 -2.46 -12.83
N PHE A 756 0.78 -3.23 -13.56
CA PHE A 756 0.42 -4.50 -14.19
C PHE A 756 1.64 -5.44 -14.23
N PRO A 757 1.46 -6.77 -14.27
CA PRO A 757 2.55 -7.71 -14.45
C PRO A 757 2.96 -7.82 -15.92
N TYR A 758 4.27 -8.04 -16.20
CA TYR A 758 4.78 -8.37 -17.53
C TYR A 758 4.39 -9.79 -17.94
N VAL A 759 3.30 -9.90 -18.69
CA VAL A 759 2.74 -11.18 -19.16
C VAL A 759 2.26 -11.10 -20.61
N LEU A 760 2.31 -12.23 -21.32
CA LEU A 760 1.78 -12.38 -22.68
C LEU A 760 0.27 -12.67 -22.66
N LYS A 761 -0.51 -11.64 -22.34
CA LYS A 761 -1.98 -11.70 -22.28
C LYS A 761 -2.58 -10.42 -22.86
N VAL A 762 -3.58 -10.55 -23.73
CA VAL A 762 -4.32 -9.40 -24.30
C VAL A 762 -5.80 -9.52 -23.93
N PRO A 763 -6.43 -8.49 -23.31
CA PRO A 763 -5.74 -7.35 -22.69
C PRO A 763 -4.85 -7.80 -21.52
N LEU A 764 -3.94 -6.93 -21.10
CA LEU A 764 -3.18 -7.10 -19.85
C LEU A 764 -4.14 -7.30 -18.68
N PRO A 765 -3.69 -7.91 -17.57
CA PRO A 765 -4.46 -7.88 -16.32
C PRO A 765 -4.85 -6.45 -15.98
N TYR A 766 -6.08 -6.28 -15.46
CA TYR A 766 -6.55 -4.96 -15.09
C TYR A 766 -5.64 -4.29 -14.08
N VAL A 767 -5.41 -2.99 -14.26
CA VAL A 767 -4.81 -2.12 -13.26
C VAL A 767 -5.75 -2.07 -12.05
N THR A 768 -5.23 -2.46 -10.90
CA THR A 768 -5.95 -2.47 -9.62
C THR A 768 -5.19 -1.74 -8.53
N VAL A 769 -3.98 -1.24 -8.83
CA VAL A 769 -3.13 -0.45 -7.94
C VAL A 769 -2.62 0.77 -8.71
N GLY A 770 -2.63 1.91 -8.06
CA GLY A 770 -2.20 3.19 -8.64
C GLY A 770 -2.43 4.35 -7.67
N PRO A 771 -2.31 5.62 -8.09
CA PRO A 771 -2.53 6.79 -7.25
C PRO A 771 -3.93 6.79 -6.64
N SER A 772 -4.07 6.31 -5.41
CA SER A 772 -5.35 6.21 -4.71
C SER A 772 -5.91 7.58 -4.28
N LEU A 773 -5.05 8.59 -4.23
CA LEU A 773 -5.37 10.02 -4.22
C LEU A 773 -4.19 10.79 -4.82
N ARG A 774 -4.40 12.05 -5.20
CA ARG A 774 -3.34 13.02 -5.55
C ARG A 774 -3.57 14.28 -4.75
N PHE A 775 -2.51 14.78 -4.12
CA PHE A 775 -2.54 15.96 -3.26
C PHE A 775 -1.34 16.87 -3.54
N VAL A 776 -1.58 18.17 -3.66
CA VAL A 776 -0.54 19.21 -3.79
C VAL A 776 -0.88 20.37 -2.87
N ALA A 777 0.10 20.84 -2.10
CA ALA A 777 -0.09 21.84 -1.06
C ALA A 777 0.99 22.93 -1.04
N ASP A 778 0.54 24.16 -0.80
CA ASP A 778 1.36 25.31 -0.42
C ASP A 778 0.66 26.02 0.78
N PRO A 779 1.02 25.70 2.02
CA PRO A 779 0.37 26.25 3.21
C PRO A 779 0.57 27.76 3.36
N ALA A 780 1.67 28.33 2.86
CA ALA A 780 1.95 29.75 3.00
C ALA A 780 0.99 30.62 2.16
N LEU A 781 0.57 30.12 1.00
CA LEU A 781 -0.39 30.80 0.11
C LEU A 781 -1.80 30.24 0.22
N ASN A 782 -2.05 29.31 1.15
CA ASN A 782 -3.34 28.65 1.32
C ASN A 782 -3.84 28.01 0.01
N MET A 783 -2.94 27.30 -0.70
CA MET A 783 -3.24 26.64 -1.98
C MET A 783 -3.20 25.14 -1.79
N TYR A 784 -4.36 24.49 -1.88
CA TYR A 784 -4.53 23.05 -1.70
C TYR A 784 -5.35 22.48 -2.84
N TYR A 785 -4.79 21.45 -3.49
CA TYR A 785 -5.40 20.79 -4.64
C TYR A 785 -5.41 19.29 -4.43
N GLY A 786 -6.55 18.68 -4.71
CA GLY A 786 -6.68 17.23 -4.53
C GLY A 786 -7.64 16.57 -5.50
N VAL A 787 -7.53 15.25 -5.60
CA VAL A 787 -8.47 14.39 -6.35
C VAL A 787 -8.22 12.92 -5.99
N PHE A 788 -9.27 12.11 -5.98
CA PHE A 788 -9.14 10.66 -5.79
C PHE A 788 -10.13 9.88 -6.70
N PRO A 789 -9.90 8.59 -7.00
CA PRO A 789 -10.73 7.81 -7.92
C PRO A 789 -12.00 7.30 -7.25
N GLY A 790 -12.91 8.22 -6.90
CA GLY A 790 -14.13 7.84 -6.18
C GLY A 790 -15.02 9.00 -5.86
N GLY A 791 -15.75 8.86 -4.77
CA GLY A 791 -16.64 9.84 -4.18
C GLY A 791 -16.88 9.52 -2.71
N SER A 792 -17.76 10.29 -2.04
CA SER A 792 -17.98 10.16 -0.60
C SER A 792 -18.71 8.88 -0.19
N THR A 793 -19.64 8.38 -1.00
CA THR A 793 -20.58 7.31 -0.61
C THR A 793 -20.28 5.96 -1.27
N GLU A 794 -20.50 4.87 -0.53
CA GLU A 794 -20.42 3.49 -1.02
C GLU A 794 -21.60 3.08 -1.92
N ASN A 795 -22.65 3.89 -1.98
CA ASN A 795 -23.82 3.57 -2.76
C ASN A 795 -23.61 3.82 -4.26
N ILE A 796 -23.33 2.76 -5.01
CA ILE A 796 -23.06 2.81 -6.47
C ILE A 796 -24.21 3.45 -7.27
N LEU A 797 -25.43 3.46 -6.74
CA LEU A 797 -26.60 4.06 -7.38
C LEU A 797 -26.61 5.60 -7.23
N SER A 798 -25.72 6.15 -6.41
CA SER A 798 -25.59 7.59 -6.22
C SER A 798 -24.54 8.18 -7.15
N PRO A 799 -24.81 9.33 -7.80
CA PRO A 799 -23.79 10.04 -8.57
C PRO A 799 -22.59 10.52 -7.71
N TYR A 800 -22.79 10.63 -6.40
CA TYR A 800 -21.73 11.03 -5.46
C TYR A 800 -20.77 9.90 -5.07
N SER A 801 -21.02 8.67 -5.52
CA SER A 801 -20.11 7.55 -5.29
C SER A 801 -18.84 7.60 -6.15
N TYR A 802 -18.88 8.32 -7.28
CA TYR A 802 -17.77 8.46 -8.25
C TYR A 802 -17.61 9.89 -8.77
N VAL A 803 -18.02 10.89 -8.00
CA VAL A 803 -18.08 12.30 -8.42
C VAL A 803 -16.72 12.86 -8.84
N GLN A 804 -15.63 12.36 -8.28
CA GLN A 804 -14.27 12.81 -8.60
C GLN A 804 -13.56 11.92 -9.65
N LEU A 805 -14.08 10.75 -9.95
CA LEU A 805 -13.43 9.76 -10.83
C LEU A 805 -13.06 10.32 -12.21
N ASN A 806 -13.98 11.06 -12.84
CA ASN A 806 -13.70 11.64 -14.16
C ASN A 806 -12.57 12.69 -14.12
N ASN A 807 -12.47 13.46 -13.05
CA ASN A 807 -11.36 14.39 -12.84
C ASN A 807 -10.05 13.62 -12.63
N TRP A 808 -10.06 12.58 -11.81
CA TRP A 808 -8.90 11.73 -11.54
C TRP A 808 -8.36 11.07 -12.82
N LEU A 809 -9.24 10.47 -13.65
CA LEU A 809 -8.88 9.86 -14.95
C LEU A 809 -8.29 10.86 -15.95
N ASN A 810 -8.59 12.15 -15.83
CA ASN A 810 -8.12 13.22 -16.72
C ASN A 810 -7.09 14.14 -16.07
N PHE A 811 -6.45 13.73 -14.98
CA PHE A 811 -5.42 14.51 -14.25
C PHE A 811 -5.88 15.90 -13.83
N LYS A 812 -7.17 16.08 -13.50
CA LYS A 812 -7.74 17.32 -13.03
C LYS A 812 -7.92 17.30 -11.53
N TYR A 813 -7.52 18.37 -10.89
CA TYR A 813 -7.63 18.57 -9.45
C TYR A 813 -8.80 19.51 -9.15
N TYR A 814 -9.39 19.41 -7.98
CA TYR A 814 -10.24 20.44 -7.44
C TYR A 814 -9.47 21.28 -6.41
N ASN A 815 -9.83 22.56 -6.29
CA ASN A 815 -9.31 23.43 -5.24
C ASN A 815 -10.07 23.11 -3.95
N MET A 816 -9.37 22.67 -2.91
CA MET A 816 -9.96 22.23 -1.63
C MET A 816 -10.59 23.39 -0.85
N ASN A 817 -10.20 24.65 -1.13
CA ASN A 817 -10.79 25.85 -0.54
C ASN A 817 -12.06 26.33 -1.24
N ASN A 818 -12.40 25.79 -2.41
CA ASN A 818 -13.55 26.25 -3.21
C ASN A 818 -14.61 25.14 -3.28
N LEU A 819 -15.41 25.04 -2.22
CA LEU A 819 -16.38 23.97 -2.04
C LEU A 819 -17.81 24.51 -2.14
N THR A 820 -18.62 23.91 -3.01
CA THR A 820 -20.04 24.23 -3.15
C THR A 820 -20.88 23.30 -2.28
N ILE A 821 -21.60 23.85 -1.31
CA ILE A 821 -22.46 23.12 -0.39
C ILE A 821 -23.71 22.64 -1.11
N ILE A 822 -24.08 21.37 -0.92
CA ILE A 822 -25.29 20.76 -1.50
C ILE A 822 -26.27 20.26 -0.45
N ALA A 823 -25.79 19.93 0.77
CA ALA A 823 -26.64 19.45 1.85
C ALA A 823 -26.06 19.81 3.22
N THR A 824 -26.90 19.85 4.24
CA THR A 824 -26.52 20.05 5.63
C THR A 824 -27.30 19.11 6.52
N ILE A 825 -26.63 18.44 7.45
CA ILE A 825 -27.20 17.62 8.52
C ILE A 825 -26.88 18.30 9.84
N THR A 826 -27.88 18.52 10.69
CA THR A 826 -27.68 18.98 12.07
C THR A 826 -28.02 17.83 13.02
N LEU A 827 -27.10 17.47 13.90
CA LEU A 827 -27.32 16.50 14.98
C LEU A 827 -27.64 17.24 16.28
N GLU A 828 -28.78 16.87 16.96
CA GLU A 828 -29.22 17.50 18.20
C GLU A 828 -29.63 16.43 19.25
#